data_4e61e01885817b71da8552f019f46311
#
_entry.id   4e61e01885817b71da8552f019f46311
#
_cell.length_a   1.000
_cell.length_b   1.000
_cell.length_c   1.000
_cell.angle_alpha   90.00
_cell.angle_beta   90.00
_cell.angle_gamma   90.00
#
_symmetry.space_group_name_H-M   'P 1'
#
loop_
_entity.id
_entity.type
_entity.pdbx_description
1 polymer ?
#
loop_
_entity_poly.entity_id
_entity_poly.type
_entity_poly.pdbx_seq_one_letter_code
_entity_poly.pdbx_strand_id
1 'polypeptide(L)'
;MQFRSQFKKQHILLISFLLPVIIMGSYFAYRSMAPFGQNSLLTVDLGQQYIDFFSYFRRTLLHHPSEFIYSFSKGLGGEMWGTNAYYLWSPLNLILIFFPAAHLSSGVLVLTLLKYGLSGLAFAWLLTKTKLQTGIRILAFSTAYALNGWIVANQLNLLWLDAMIILPLVVWGLHQVIFARKFACYICWLTVMMLDNYYMAWMICIFTILLFIWQLPLINNWRERLWAFSRYIIASLIATGISCIVLLPTIYTLLQSKGTYTNNHIRNRFEYNPLKLLAKLVPGSFNFNQMPSGQANIYVGMLMMFGLGLYVLNHHINLRQRILTLLITIFFILSFCYEPLDLLWHIGQFPVWYPSRFSFIFCFWTILLAATCLQKDFQPEKWQLATLLIITLAIFAYVETLTVSYINNSQKLIGLGIAIISIIFLAIPHAASPNLNNLLLVLITVCDVSTSTYTALNQISYVSQTEFGQYTTALNNATTKIKNSDHGFYRIAKTFMRTKDDPMQSGFNGGDHFGSTIVPSLPTFMGAIGQPAGDGFVSYDNGTQVTDSLLGFRYTMAVIDPNRSTPFLPLSGYRPDWNTQVPVAVTNNIGIRKNKDTLPIAFGANSRILSLSHDTYDPVAYQSEIFQDLANSPQPLFEIQNFNQVDFQNVQSAKQITGTVFQKEQKSAGATVKLEFTPNSNDSYYLTVGPNVKDDASITVNNRHFSQYQTYRDTIVMNVAHHQKGQKVVITFHLKHAELWMQNVSLYRLNQQAFNHDLKTLQRSPLKLSHASATTLKGKVNIKKDQGVLMTTIPYDRGWHAKIDGHPVKCQKAISTFLALKIKPGTHQVTLHYRPPYLITGMIISALSLLAAFFLIKFNVRHQ
;
A
#
# COMPACT_ATOMS: atom_id res chain seq x y z
N MET A 1 13.95 10.57 -49.26
CA MET A 1 13.90 9.27 -48.60
C MET A 1 13.91 9.40 -47.05
N GLN A 2 14.73 10.22 -46.45
CA GLN A 2 14.82 10.39 -44.95
C GLN A 2 13.49 10.85 -44.34
N PHE A 3 12.76 11.78 -44.92
CA PHE A 3 11.46 12.30 -44.44
C PHE A 3 10.38 11.21 -44.40
N ARG A 4 10.26 10.36 -45.42
CA ARG A 4 9.34 9.21 -45.47
C ARG A 4 9.70 8.12 -44.44
N SER A 5 10.98 7.92 -44.15
CA SER A 5 11.48 6.96 -43.17
C SER A 5 11.19 7.44 -41.74
N GLN A 6 11.34 8.73 -41.48
CA GLN A 6 11.09 9.35 -40.19
C GLN A 6 9.59 9.40 -39.88
N PHE A 7 8.75 9.70 -40.84
CA PHE A 7 7.30 9.70 -40.76
C PHE A 7 6.77 8.28 -40.42
N LYS A 8 7.30 7.24 -41.09
CA LYS A 8 6.95 5.83 -40.78
C LYS A 8 7.34 5.40 -39.34
N LYS A 9 8.48 5.88 -38.84
CA LYS A 9 8.91 5.58 -37.44
C LYS A 9 7.98 6.21 -36.40
N GLN A 10 7.57 7.44 -36.59
CA GLN A 10 6.66 8.14 -35.69
C GLN A 10 5.29 7.43 -35.59
N HIS A 11 4.75 6.98 -36.73
CA HIS A 11 3.51 6.22 -36.72
C HIS A 11 3.60 4.90 -35.97
N ILE A 12 4.72 4.17 -36.07
CA ILE A 12 4.91 2.92 -35.35
C ILE A 12 4.95 3.17 -33.83
N LEU A 13 5.65 4.21 -33.37
CA LEU A 13 5.69 4.58 -31.96
C LEU A 13 4.30 4.99 -31.46
N LEU A 14 3.55 5.78 -32.25
CA LEU A 14 2.18 6.15 -31.89
C LEU A 14 1.26 4.91 -31.79
N ILE A 15 1.34 4.00 -32.76
CA ILE A 15 0.54 2.76 -32.71
C ILE A 15 0.97 1.88 -31.54
N SER A 16 2.27 1.81 -31.20
CA SER A 16 2.76 1.10 -30.03
C SER A 16 2.23 1.65 -28.71
N PHE A 17 1.90 2.94 -28.66
CA PHE A 17 1.17 3.55 -27.54
C PHE A 17 -0.32 3.22 -27.60
N LEU A 18 -0.97 3.44 -28.76
CA LEU A 18 -2.43 3.34 -28.87
C LEU A 18 -2.94 1.89 -28.79
N LEU A 19 -2.19 0.93 -29.29
CA LEU A 19 -2.67 -0.48 -29.37
C LEU A 19 -2.95 -1.09 -27.98
N PRO A 20 -2.05 -1.02 -26.98
CA PRO A 20 -2.38 -1.45 -25.62
C PRO A 20 -3.54 -0.64 -24.99
N VAL A 21 -3.61 0.68 -25.26
CA VAL A 21 -4.69 1.55 -24.78
C VAL A 21 -6.05 1.12 -25.34
N ILE A 22 -6.12 0.80 -26.63
CA ILE A 22 -7.37 0.35 -27.30
C ILE A 22 -7.78 -1.03 -26.75
N ILE A 23 -6.84 -1.98 -26.63
CA ILE A 23 -7.14 -3.32 -26.11
C ILE A 23 -7.70 -3.23 -24.68
N MET A 24 -6.99 -2.52 -23.78
CA MET A 24 -7.42 -2.36 -22.39
C MET A 24 -8.66 -1.50 -22.26
N GLY A 25 -8.78 -0.43 -23.03
CA GLY A 25 -9.97 0.43 -23.05
C GLY A 25 -11.22 -0.33 -23.51
N SER A 26 -11.08 -1.19 -24.54
CA SER A 26 -12.18 -2.09 -24.97
C SER A 26 -12.55 -3.10 -23.89
N TYR A 27 -11.58 -3.66 -23.18
CA TYR A 27 -11.82 -4.54 -22.04
C TYR A 27 -12.56 -3.81 -20.91
N PHE A 28 -12.14 -2.61 -20.54
CA PHE A 28 -12.78 -1.82 -19.48
C PHE A 28 -14.20 -1.38 -19.87
N ALA A 29 -14.43 -1.08 -21.16
CA ALA A 29 -15.78 -0.82 -21.69
C ALA A 29 -16.67 -2.08 -21.59
N TYR A 30 -16.15 -3.24 -21.97
CA TYR A 30 -16.83 -4.53 -21.81
C TYR A 30 -17.21 -4.81 -20.35
N ARG A 31 -16.36 -4.47 -19.38
CA ARG A 31 -16.63 -4.61 -17.94
C ARG A 31 -17.51 -3.49 -17.38
N SER A 32 -18.06 -2.62 -18.21
CA SER A 32 -18.90 -1.47 -17.81
C SER A 32 -18.23 -0.58 -16.76
N MET A 33 -16.93 -0.34 -16.90
CA MET A 33 -16.20 0.55 -16.00
C MET A 33 -16.43 2.01 -16.37
N ALA A 34 -16.53 2.89 -15.37
CA ALA A 34 -16.74 4.33 -15.58
C ALA A 34 -15.59 4.94 -16.41
N PRO A 35 -15.88 5.74 -17.45
CA PRO A 35 -17.17 6.36 -17.77
C PRO A 35 -18.14 5.48 -18.59
N PHE A 36 -17.77 4.27 -18.99
CA PHE A 36 -18.61 3.41 -19.86
C PHE A 36 -19.76 2.72 -19.12
N GLY A 37 -19.75 2.75 -17.78
CA GLY A 37 -20.79 2.16 -16.94
C GLY A 37 -20.60 2.54 -15.47
N GLN A 38 -21.10 1.70 -14.55
CA GLN A 38 -21.13 2.01 -13.12
C GLN A 38 -20.08 1.28 -12.28
N ASN A 39 -19.24 0.46 -12.88
CA ASN A 39 -18.15 -0.20 -12.17
C ASN A 39 -16.91 0.70 -12.12
N SER A 40 -15.97 0.37 -11.25
CA SER A 40 -14.68 1.05 -11.17
C SER A 40 -13.52 0.05 -11.25
N LEU A 41 -12.27 0.51 -11.30
CA LEU A 41 -11.07 -0.33 -11.15
C LEU A 41 -10.73 -0.63 -9.68
N LEU A 42 -11.52 -0.10 -8.74
CA LEU A 42 -11.20 -0.19 -7.33
C LEU A 42 -11.37 -1.63 -6.83
N THR A 43 -10.28 -2.20 -6.38
CA THR A 43 -10.23 -3.54 -5.78
C THR A 43 -9.00 -3.62 -4.87
N VAL A 44 -9.04 -4.47 -3.84
CA VAL A 44 -7.94 -4.70 -2.89
C VAL A 44 -7.30 -3.36 -2.47
N ASP A 45 -5.96 -3.22 -2.56
CA ASP A 45 -5.23 -2.03 -2.11
C ASP A 45 -5.57 -0.77 -2.90
N LEU A 46 -5.93 -0.90 -4.18
CA LEU A 46 -6.39 0.25 -4.95
C LEU A 46 -7.71 0.81 -4.39
N GLY A 47 -8.61 -0.07 -3.95
CA GLY A 47 -9.91 0.30 -3.39
C GLY A 47 -9.87 0.74 -1.92
N GLN A 48 -8.97 0.16 -1.12
CA GLN A 48 -8.93 0.39 0.34
C GLN A 48 -7.78 1.28 0.82
N GLN A 49 -6.87 1.71 -0.07
CA GLN A 49 -5.70 2.52 0.30
C GLN A 49 -5.34 3.54 -0.79
N TYR A 50 -4.98 3.09 -2.02
CA TYR A 50 -4.36 3.99 -3.00
C TYR A 50 -5.30 5.08 -3.51
N ILE A 51 -6.59 4.82 -3.66
CA ILE A 51 -7.56 5.83 -4.09
C ILE A 51 -7.65 6.99 -3.08
N ASP A 52 -7.50 6.69 -1.79
CA ASP A 52 -7.53 7.68 -0.72
C ASP A 52 -6.24 8.50 -0.70
N PHE A 53 -5.09 7.86 -0.96
CA PHE A 53 -3.82 8.55 -1.13
C PHE A 53 -3.82 9.46 -2.38
N PHE A 54 -4.45 9.05 -3.47
CA PHE A 54 -4.63 9.90 -4.65
C PHE A 54 -5.55 11.09 -4.36
N SER A 55 -6.61 10.90 -3.58
CA SER A 55 -7.45 11.99 -3.10
C SER A 55 -6.65 12.96 -2.22
N TYR A 56 -5.84 12.42 -1.30
CA TYR A 56 -4.92 13.19 -0.48
C TYR A 56 -3.92 13.97 -1.33
N PHE A 57 -3.23 13.33 -2.27
CA PHE A 57 -2.27 13.97 -3.20
C PHE A 57 -2.89 15.17 -3.92
N ARG A 58 -4.07 14.96 -4.50
CA ARG A 58 -4.80 16.00 -5.23
C ARG A 58 -5.11 17.20 -4.31
N ARG A 59 -5.66 16.95 -3.13
CA ARG A 59 -6.00 18.01 -2.17
C ARG A 59 -4.77 18.73 -1.65
N THR A 60 -3.73 18.00 -1.29
CA THR A 60 -2.50 18.55 -0.75
C THR A 60 -1.80 19.44 -1.77
N LEU A 61 -1.73 18.99 -3.02
CA LEU A 61 -1.12 19.78 -4.08
C LEU A 61 -1.87 21.07 -4.36
N LEU A 62 -3.21 21.04 -4.35
CA LEU A 62 -4.04 22.21 -4.69
C LEU A 62 -4.21 23.20 -3.54
N HIS A 63 -4.20 22.74 -2.27
CA HIS A 63 -4.63 23.57 -1.15
C HIS A 63 -3.68 23.58 0.06
N HIS A 64 -2.94 22.49 0.32
CA HIS A 64 -2.20 22.32 1.57
C HIS A 64 -0.79 21.74 1.37
N PRO A 65 0.15 22.39 0.64
CA PRO A 65 1.45 21.80 0.27
C PRO A 65 2.31 21.34 1.45
N SER A 66 2.15 21.94 2.63
CA SER A 66 2.87 21.53 3.84
C SER A 66 2.51 20.10 4.31
N GLU A 67 1.34 19.60 3.91
CA GLU A 67 0.93 18.22 4.22
C GLU A 67 1.77 17.18 3.47
N PHE A 68 2.47 17.52 2.38
CA PHE A 68 3.46 16.60 1.78
C PHE A 68 4.63 16.23 2.69
N ILE A 69 4.85 17.00 3.76
CA ILE A 69 5.93 16.77 4.71
C ILE A 69 5.45 15.99 5.93
N TYR A 70 4.31 16.41 6.52
CA TYR A 70 3.69 15.81 7.69
C TYR A 70 2.16 15.94 7.60
N SER A 71 1.41 14.96 8.06
CA SER A 71 -0.06 15.03 8.03
C SER A 71 -0.70 14.49 9.30
N PHE A 72 -1.67 15.24 9.84
CA PHE A 72 -2.53 14.80 10.94
C PHE A 72 -3.72 13.96 10.48
N SER A 73 -3.91 13.75 9.17
CA SER A 73 -4.86 12.78 8.64
C SER A 73 -4.27 11.37 8.49
N LYS A 74 -2.97 11.18 8.79
CA LYS A 74 -2.30 9.87 8.86
C LYS A 74 -2.32 9.37 10.31
N GLY A 75 -3.35 8.59 10.68
CA GLY A 75 -3.56 8.17 12.07
C GLY A 75 -3.71 9.36 13.01
N LEU A 76 -2.96 9.37 14.11
CA LEU A 76 -2.89 10.54 15.02
C LEU A 76 -1.93 11.65 14.57
N GLY A 77 -1.24 11.42 13.46
CA GLY A 77 -0.23 12.27 12.85
C GLY A 77 1.00 11.45 12.43
N GLY A 78 1.57 11.76 11.27
CA GLY A 78 2.72 11.03 10.75
C GLY A 78 3.47 11.76 9.64
N GLU A 79 4.74 11.40 9.46
CA GLU A 79 5.56 11.86 8.36
C GLU A 79 4.99 11.39 7.02
N MET A 80 5.13 12.22 5.99
CA MET A 80 4.60 11.93 4.66
C MET A 80 5.68 11.78 3.59
N TRP A 81 6.93 12.13 3.89
CA TRP A 81 8.01 12.10 2.91
C TRP A 81 8.28 10.68 2.40
N GLY A 82 8.47 9.72 3.33
CA GLY A 82 8.64 8.31 2.99
C GLY A 82 7.37 7.67 2.41
N THR A 83 6.19 8.11 2.88
CA THR A 83 4.90 7.68 2.31
C THR A 83 4.79 8.12 0.86
N ASN A 84 5.07 9.37 0.57
CA ASN A 84 5.02 9.90 -0.80
C ASN A 84 6.02 9.21 -1.71
N ALA A 85 7.25 8.96 -1.22
CA ALA A 85 8.32 8.31 -1.98
C ALA A 85 7.98 6.87 -2.40
N TYR A 86 7.04 6.23 -1.73
CA TYR A 86 6.55 4.90 -2.11
C TYR A 86 5.27 4.96 -2.95
N TYR A 87 4.31 5.85 -2.62
CA TYR A 87 2.95 5.80 -3.17
C TYR A 87 2.65 6.89 -4.20
N LEU A 88 3.25 8.11 -4.12
CA LEU A 88 2.65 9.29 -4.73
C LEU A 88 3.55 10.11 -5.68
N TRP A 89 4.86 9.85 -5.72
CA TRP A 89 5.79 10.73 -6.44
C TRP A 89 5.83 10.52 -7.95
N SER A 90 5.00 9.60 -8.49
CA SER A 90 4.85 9.50 -9.94
C SER A 90 4.35 10.83 -10.54
N PRO A 91 5.07 11.42 -11.52
CA PRO A 91 4.62 12.64 -12.18
C PRO A 91 3.32 12.44 -12.97
N LEU A 92 2.98 11.20 -13.32
CA LEU A 92 1.74 10.86 -14.01
C LEU A 92 0.52 11.05 -13.12
N ASN A 93 0.68 11.03 -11.79
CA ASN A 93 -0.40 11.30 -10.84
C ASN A 93 -0.96 12.72 -10.97
N LEU A 94 -0.24 13.64 -11.61
CA LEU A 94 -0.73 15.00 -11.90
C LEU A 94 -2.02 15.00 -12.73
N ILE A 95 -2.28 13.96 -13.52
CA ILE A 95 -3.53 13.83 -14.27
C ILE A 95 -4.76 13.76 -13.37
N LEU A 96 -4.60 13.26 -12.13
CA LEU A 96 -5.70 13.12 -11.17
C LEU A 96 -6.26 14.47 -10.69
N ILE A 97 -5.53 15.57 -10.89
CA ILE A 97 -5.97 16.92 -10.52
C ILE A 97 -7.24 17.32 -11.30
N PHE A 98 -7.36 16.85 -12.52
CA PHE A 98 -8.47 17.18 -13.41
C PHE A 98 -9.78 16.44 -13.08
N PHE A 99 -9.76 15.49 -12.15
CA PHE A 99 -10.93 14.70 -11.77
C PHE A 99 -11.51 15.15 -10.43
N PRO A 100 -12.85 15.36 -10.32
CA PRO A 100 -13.49 15.63 -9.04
C PRO A 100 -13.32 14.46 -8.05
N ALA A 101 -13.35 14.73 -6.77
CA ALA A 101 -13.13 13.69 -5.74
C ALA A 101 -14.08 12.49 -5.87
N ALA A 102 -15.38 12.73 -6.15
CA ALA A 102 -16.37 11.66 -6.33
C ALA A 102 -16.17 10.82 -7.62
N HIS A 103 -15.40 11.32 -8.59
CA HIS A 103 -15.10 10.64 -9.87
C HIS A 103 -13.61 10.32 -10.01
N LEU A 104 -12.86 10.31 -8.93
CA LEU A 104 -11.41 10.06 -8.94
C LEU A 104 -11.07 8.67 -9.48
N SER A 105 -11.95 7.68 -9.32
CA SER A 105 -11.79 6.34 -9.90
C SER A 105 -11.77 6.34 -11.42
N SER A 106 -12.51 7.27 -12.09
CA SER A 106 -12.39 7.46 -13.55
C SER A 106 -11.02 8.03 -13.91
N GLY A 107 -10.48 8.93 -13.09
CA GLY A 107 -9.09 9.40 -13.23
C GLY A 107 -8.07 8.28 -13.12
N VAL A 108 -8.28 7.35 -12.20
CA VAL A 108 -7.46 6.15 -12.03
C VAL A 108 -7.51 5.26 -13.29
N LEU A 109 -8.68 5.10 -13.91
CA LEU A 109 -8.81 4.35 -15.17
C LEU A 109 -8.00 5.01 -16.28
N VAL A 110 -8.11 6.32 -16.44
CA VAL A 110 -7.34 7.08 -17.46
C VAL A 110 -5.84 6.95 -17.18
N LEU A 111 -5.41 7.08 -15.93
CA LEU A 111 -4.02 6.91 -15.53
C LEU A 111 -3.50 5.48 -15.83
N THR A 112 -4.32 4.47 -15.59
CA THR A 112 -4.00 3.07 -15.91
C THR A 112 -3.80 2.87 -17.41
N LEU A 113 -4.72 3.36 -18.25
CA LEU A 113 -4.61 3.30 -19.71
C LEU A 113 -3.36 4.04 -20.21
N LEU A 114 -3.07 5.22 -19.66
CA LEU A 114 -1.87 5.97 -19.98
C LEU A 114 -0.59 5.17 -19.69
N LYS A 115 -0.52 4.49 -18.54
CA LYS A 115 0.64 3.66 -18.15
C LYS A 115 0.82 2.45 -19.07
N TYR A 116 -0.26 1.80 -19.49
CA TYR A 116 -0.20 0.75 -20.51
C TYR A 116 0.37 1.26 -21.85
N GLY A 117 -0.15 2.38 -22.32
CA GLY A 117 0.32 2.98 -23.56
C GLY A 117 1.79 3.41 -23.50
N LEU A 118 2.20 4.08 -22.41
CA LEU A 118 3.58 4.53 -22.21
C LEU A 118 4.56 3.36 -22.08
N SER A 119 4.15 2.24 -21.46
CA SER A 119 4.97 1.03 -21.39
C SER A 119 5.25 0.45 -22.78
N GLY A 120 4.22 0.36 -23.63
CA GLY A 120 4.36 -0.05 -25.03
C GLY A 120 5.25 0.89 -25.84
N LEU A 121 5.05 2.19 -25.69
CA LEU A 121 5.85 3.24 -26.34
C LEU A 121 7.33 3.17 -25.93
N ALA A 122 7.61 3.04 -24.63
CA ALA A 122 8.98 3.01 -24.11
C ALA A 122 9.75 1.78 -24.64
N PHE A 123 9.11 0.61 -24.69
CA PHE A 123 9.73 -0.58 -25.25
C PHE A 123 9.92 -0.49 -26.77
N ALA A 124 8.92 0.01 -27.49
CA ALA A 124 9.04 0.28 -28.94
C ALA A 124 10.18 1.26 -29.24
N TRP A 125 10.33 2.28 -28.42
CA TRP A 125 11.43 3.25 -28.55
C TRP A 125 12.80 2.56 -28.33
N LEU A 126 12.94 1.69 -27.31
CA LEU A 126 14.15 0.90 -27.10
C LEU A 126 14.48 0.06 -28.33
N LEU A 127 13.53 -0.69 -28.86
CA LEU A 127 13.73 -1.53 -30.05
C LEU A 127 14.15 -0.71 -31.28
N THR A 128 13.58 0.48 -31.43
CA THR A 128 13.93 1.41 -32.53
C THR A 128 15.36 1.94 -32.38
N LYS A 129 15.77 2.29 -31.15
CA LYS A 129 17.11 2.82 -30.87
C LYS A 129 18.21 1.77 -30.98
N THR A 130 17.95 0.57 -30.50
CA THR A 130 18.86 -0.58 -30.61
C THR A 130 18.85 -1.23 -32.00
N LYS A 131 17.87 -0.92 -32.83
CA LYS A 131 17.62 -1.56 -34.14
C LYS A 131 17.41 -3.08 -34.05
N LEU A 132 17.05 -3.60 -32.87
CA LEU A 132 16.75 -5.03 -32.68
C LEU A 132 15.54 -5.47 -33.51
N GLN A 133 14.55 -4.59 -33.68
CA GLN A 133 13.40 -4.84 -34.56
C GLN A 133 13.10 -3.60 -35.40
N THR A 134 12.42 -3.80 -36.53
CA THR A 134 12.07 -2.72 -37.49
C THR A 134 10.65 -2.88 -38.00
N GLY A 135 10.07 -1.77 -38.46
CA GLY A 135 8.73 -1.77 -39.07
C GLY A 135 7.63 -2.23 -38.09
N ILE A 136 6.60 -2.85 -38.65
CA ILE A 136 5.42 -3.28 -37.87
C ILE A 136 5.74 -4.39 -36.84
N ARG A 137 6.85 -5.11 -36.98
CA ARG A 137 7.27 -6.14 -36.02
C ARG A 137 7.44 -5.58 -34.60
N ILE A 138 7.84 -4.29 -34.49
CA ILE A 138 7.96 -3.59 -33.22
C ILE A 138 6.63 -3.69 -32.42
N LEU A 139 5.48 -3.64 -33.10
CA LEU A 139 4.17 -3.71 -32.47
C LEU A 139 3.94 -5.02 -31.69
N ALA A 140 4.42 -6.16 -32.21
CA ALA A 140 4.29 -7.45 -31.53
C ALA A 140 5.01 -7.43 -30.16
N PHE A 141 6.28 -7.04 -30.17
CA PHE A 141 7.09 -7.03 -28.94
C PHE A 141 6.66 -5.95 -27.94
N SER A 142 6.31 -4.76 -28.44
CA SER A 142 5.84 -3.65 -27.57
C SER A 142 4.48 -3.95 -26.95
N THR A 143 3.59 -4.63 -27.66
CA THR A 143 2.28 -5.03 -27.12
C THR A 143 2.44 -6.19 -26.13
N ALA A 144 3.30 -7.19 -26.43
CA ALA A 144 3.64 -8.24 -25.50
C ALA A 144 4.23 -7.67 -24.19
N TYR A 145 5.06 -6.63 -24.29
CA TYR A 145 5.62 -5.96 -23.14
C TYR A 145 4.56 -5.21 -22.34
N ALA A 146 3.68 -4.44 -23.00
CA ALA A 146 2.65 -3.67 -22.35
C ALA A 146 1.52 -4.51 -21.73
N LEU A 147 1.31 -5.75 -22.24
CA LEU A 147 0.21 -6.63 -21.81
C LEU A 147 0.71 -7.96 -21.24
N ASN A 148 1.95 -8.01 -20.72
CA ASN A 148 2.45 -9.23 -20.07
C ASN A 148 1.70 -9.55 -18.78
N GLY A 149 1.84 -10.78 -18.29
CA GLY A 149 1.12 -11.27 -17.12
C GLY A 149 1.41 -10.48 -15.84
N TRP A 150 2.61 -9.90 -15.70
CA TRP A 150 2.92 -9.08 -14.52
C TRP A 150 2.14 -7.76 -14.49
N ILE A 151 2.15 -6.99 -15.57
CA ILE A 151 1.47 -5.69 -15.61
C ILE A 151 -0.05 -5.87 -15.48
N VAL A 152 -0.60 -6.93 -16.09
CA VAL A 152 -2.02 -7.27 -15.99
C VAL A 152 -2.40 -7.65 -14.56
N ALA A 153 -1.64 -8.52 -13.90
CA ALA A 153 -1.89 -8.94 -12.52
C ALA A 153 -1.71 -7.79 -11.51
N ASN A 154 -0.78 -6.86 -11.78
CA ASN A 154 -0.45 -5.75 -10.91
C ASN A 154 -1.06 -4.41 -11.33
N GLN A 155 -2.01 -4.37 -12.26
CA GLN A 155 -2.63 -3.10 -12.71
C GLN A 155 -3.28 -2.30 -11.57
N LEU A 156 -3.71 -2.95 -10.49
CA LEU A 156 -4.22 -2.30 -9.29
C LEU A 156 -3.12 -1.60 -8.47
N ASN A 157 -1.86 -2.00 -8.65
CA ASN A 157 -0.70 -1.39 -7.99
C ASN A 157 -0.07 -0.31 -8.88
N LEU A 158 -0.81 0.76 -9.16
CA LEU A 158 -0.39 1.82 -10.11
C LEU A 158 0.99 2.38 -9.81
N LEU A 159 1.37 2.43 -8.54
CA LEU A 159 2.67 2.93 -8.07
C LEU A 159 3.88 2.10 -8.57
N TRP A 160 3.65 0.88 -9.07
CA TRP A 160 4.72 0.03 -9.63
C TRP A 160 4.79 0.10 -11.16
N LEU A 161 3.72 0.54 -11.82
CA LEU A 161 3.63 0.49 -13.29
C LEU A 161 4.60 1.45 -13.99
N ASP A 162 5.06 2.51 -13.31
CA ASP A 162 6.07 3.42 -13.84
C ASP A 162 7.41 2.72 -14.12
N ALA A 163 7.72 1.66 -13.37
CA ALA A 163 8.88 0.81 -13.62
C ALA A 163 8.86 0.17 -15.02
N MET A 164 7.66 -0.17 -15.54
CA MET A 164 7.50 -0.68 -16.90
C MET A 164 7.81 0.38 -17.97
N ILE A 165 7.58 1.65 -17.66
CA ILE A 165 7.88 2.77 -18.56
C ILE A 165 9.36 3.11 -18.53
N ILE A 166 9.95 3.14 -17.34
CA ILE A 166 11.31 3.65 -17.13
C ILE A 166 12.38 2.58 -17.40
N LEU A 167 12.09 1.29 -17.16
CA LEU A 167 13.07 0.20 -17.37
C LEU A 167 13.66 0.16 -18.78
N PRO A 168 12.90 0.23 -19.90
CA PRO A 168 13.48 0.30 -21.24
C PRO A 168 14.44 1.47 -21.44
N LEU A 169 14.15 2.62 -20.79
CA LEU A 169 14.94 3.85 -20.90
C LEU A 169 16.26 3.73 -20.11
N VAL A 170 16.21 3.12 -18.92
CA VAL A 170 17.42 2.78 -18.13
C VAL A 170 18.31 1.82 -18.89
N VAL A 171 17.71 0.77 -19.50
CA VAL A 171 18.46 -0.23 -20.29
C VAL A 171 19.17 0.42 -21.49
N TRP A 172 18.48 1.32 -22.21
CA TRP A 172 19.13 2.10 -23.27
C TRP A 172 20.25 2.97 -22.72
N GLY A 173 20.01 3.65 -21.59
CA GLY A 173 21.03 4.45 -20.93
C GLY A 173 22.28 3.64 -20.56
N LEU A 174 22.09 2.44 -19.99
CA LEU A 174 23.20 1.52 -19.67
C LEU A 174 23.98 1.12 -20.92
N HIS A 175 23.29 0.77 -22.00
CA HIS A 175 23.91 0.48 -23.28
C HIS A 175 24.77 1.66 -23.79
N GLN A 176 24.28 2.90 -23.65
CA GLN A 176 25.04 4.10 -24.00
C GLN A 176 26.28 4.30 -23.12
N VAL A 177 26.23 4.00 -21.83
CA VAL A 177 27.39 4.08 -20.90
C VAL A 177 28.44 3.06 -21.31
N ILE A 178 28.04 1.82 -21.63
CA ILE A 178 28.96 0.72 -21.97
C ILE A 178 29.65 0.97 -23.31
N PHE A 179 28.87 1.19 -24.37
CA PHE A 179 29.38 1.17 -25.77
C PHE A 179 29.64 2.56 -26.36
N ALA A 180 28.86 3.56 -25.99
CA ALA A 180 28.98 4.91 -26.54
C ALA A 180 29.64 5.91 -25.59
N ARG A 181 30.00 5.49 -24.37
CA ARG A 181 30.59 6.32 -23.30
C ARG A 181 29.74 7.53 -22.92
N LYS A 182 28.39 7.47 -23.10
CA LYS A 182 27.43 8.58 -22.81
C LYS A 182 26.69 8.32 -21.51
N PHE A 183 26.78 9.23 -20.57
CA PHE A 183 26.29 9.06 -19.19
C PHE A 183 24.87 9.60 -18.99
N ALA A 184 24.48 10.69 -19.69
CA ALA A 184 23.31 11.50 -19.39
C ALA A 184 22.00 10.70 -19.31
N CYS A 185 21.76 9.82 -20.30
CA CYS A 185 20.52 9.05 -20.37
C CYS A 185 20.38 8.08 -19.18
N TYR A 186 21.45 7.36 -18.83
CA TYR A 186 21.43 6.42 -17.72
C TYR A 186 21.26 7.13 -16.37
N ILE A 187 22.06 8.16 -16.11
CA ILE A 187 21.96 8.97 -14.88
C ILE A 187 20.55 9.54 -14.75
N CYS A 188 20.01 10.15 -15.81
CA CYS A 188 18.68 10.74 -15.79
C CYS A 188 17.59 9.72 -15.43
N TRP A 189 17.48 8.63 -16.19
CA TRP A 189 16.38 7.70 -16.02
C TRP A 189 16.48 6.84 -14.76
N LEU A 190 17.71 6.50 -14.32
CA LEU A 190 17.90 5.82 -13.04
C LEU A 190 17.54 6.75 -11.86
N THR A 191 17.91 8.03 -11.93
CA THR A 191 17.51 9.06 -10.96
C THR A 191 15.98 9.20 -10.92
N VAL A 192 15.34 9.33 -12.08
CA VAL A 192 13.87 9.45 -12.17
C VAL A 192 13.21 8.24 -11.51
N MET A 193 13.70 7.02 -11.77
CA MET A 193 13.14 5.81 -11.15
C MET A 193 13.31 5.80 -9.62
N MET A 194 14.48 6.23 -9.12
CA MET A 194 14.74 6.29 -7.67
C MET A 194 13.89 7.36 -6.97
N LEU A 195 13.58 8.46 -7.66
CA LEU A 195 12.70 9.51 -7.14
C LEU A 195 11.23 9.10 -7.21
N ASP A 196 10.82 8.42 -8.26
CA ASP A 196 9.44 7.96 -8.48
C ASP A 196 9.04 6.87 -7.48
N ASN A 197 9.85 5.79 -7.41
CA ASN A 197 9.62 4.66 -6.50
C ASN A 197 10.93 3.95 -6.17
N TYR A 198 11.47 4.17 -4.98
CA TYR A 198 12.75 3.59 -4.53
C TYR A 198 12.72 2.05 -4.52
N TYR A 199 11.57 1.45 -4.24
CA TYR A 199 11.43 0.01 -4.13
C TYR A 199 11.54 -0.69 -5.49
N MET A 200 10.88 -0.16 -6.52
CA MET A 200 11.02 -0.66 -7.88
C MET A 200 12.41 -0.33 -8.45
N ALA A 201 12.98 0.82 -8.07
CA ALA A 201 14.35 1.20 -8.44
C ALA A 201 15.39 0.20 -7.92
N TRP A 202 15.22 -0.32 -6.70
CA TRP A 202 16.10 -1.37 -6.14
C TRP A 202 16.15 -2.61 -7.04
N MET A 203 15.00 -3.09 -7.49
CA MET A 203 14.90 -4.24 -8.40
C MET A 203 15.57 -3.96 -9.74
N ILE A 204 15.37 -2.76 -10.28
CA ILE A 204 16.02 -2.32 -11.53
C ILE A 204 17.54 -2.23 -11.35
N CYS A 205 18.05 -1.75 -10.21
CA CYS A 205 19.48 -1.71 -9.93
C CYS A 205 20.10 -3.11 -9.96
N ILE A 206 19.48 -4.11 -9.33
CA ILE A 206 19.94 -5.50 -9.40
C ILE A 206 19.97 -5.97 -10.85
N PHE A 207 18.92 -5.67 -11.62
CA PHE A 207 18.87 -6.07 -13.02
C PHE A 207 19.94 -5.37 -13.86
N THR A 208 20.27 -4.12 -13.62
CA THR A 208 21.34 -3.44 -14.37
C THR A 208 22.70 -4.10 -14.16
N ILE A 209 22.96 -4.70 -12.98
CA ILE A 209 24.16 -5.51 -12.73
C ILE A 209 24.14 -6.76 -13.60
N LEU A 210 23.02 -7.50 -13.59
CA LEU A 210 22.89 -8.72 -14.41
C LEU A 210 23.02 -8.42 -15.91
N LEU A 211 22.41 -7.34 -16.37
CA LEU A 211 22.46 -6.90 -17.75
C LEU A 211 23.86 -6.41 -18.15
N PHE A 212 24.57 -5.73 -17.25
CA PHE A 212 25.96 -5.35 -17.45
C PHE A 212 26.84 -6.59 -17.64
N ILE A 213 26.72 -7.60 -16.77
CA ILE A 213 27.45 -8.87 -16.87
C ILE A 213 27.13 -9.58 -18.20
N TRP A 214 25.85 -9.59 -18.60
CA TRP A 214 25.44 -10.21 -19.87
C TRP A 214 26.01 -9.50 -21.10
N GLN A 215 26.28 -8.19 -21.03
CA GLN A 215 26.88 -7.42 -22.14
C GLN A 215 28.41 -7.49 -22.18
N LEU A 216 29.09 -7.95 -21.12
CA LEU A 216 30.56 -8.01 -21.08
C LEU A 216 31.21 -8.80 -22.21
N PRO A 217 30.70 -9.96 -22.66
CA PRO A 217 31.29 -10.72 -23.77
C PRO A 217 31.28 -9.97 -25.10
N LEU A 218 30.44 -8.94 -25.26
CA LEU A 218 30.39 -8.10 -26.45
C LEU A 218 31.57 -7.11 -26.55
N ILE A 219 32.32 -6.96 -25.48
CA ILE A 219 33.50 -6.11 -25.43
C ILE A 219 34.73 -7.00 -25.53
N ASN A 220 35.50 -6.88 -26.63
CA ASN A 220 36.63 -7.74 -26.89
C ASN A 220 37.85 -7.47 -26.00
N ASN A 221 38.08 -6.21 -25.62
CA ASN A 221 39.30 -5.81 -24.91
C ASN A 221 39.05 -5.81 -23.39
N TRP A 222 39.94 -6.49 -22.63
CA TRP A 222 39.91 -6.53 -21.16
C TRP A 222 40.01 -5.13 -20.50
N ARG A 223 40.90 -4.27 -21.01
CA ARG A 223 41.01 -2.89 -20.48
C ARG A 223 39.72 -2.11 -20.67
N GLU A 224 39.07 -2.26 -21.82
CA GLU A 224 37.79 -1.58 -22.09
C GLU A 224 36.64 -2.13 -21.20
N ARG A 225 36.66 -3.41 -20.82
CA ARG A 225 35.72 -3.98 -19.83
C ARG A 225 35.89 -3.31 -18.48
N LEU A 226 37.14 -3.10 -18.02
CA LEU A 226 37.39 -2.39 -16.75
C LEU A 226 36.91 -0.93 -16.81
N TRP A 227 37.19 -0.24 -17.92
CA TRP A 227 36.71 1.13 -18.11
C TRP A 227 35.18 1.19 -18.20
N ALA A 228 34.52 0.24 -18.86
CA ALA A 228 33.05 0.14 -18.90
C ALA A 228 32.47 -0.08 -17.50
N PHE A 229 33.13 -0.93 -16.70
CA PHE A 229 32.72 -1.14 -15.30
C PHE A 229 32.86 0.12 -14.47
N SER A 230 34.00 0.82 -14.56
CA SER A 230 34.20 2.09 -13.84
C SER A 230 33.18 3.15 -14.25
N ARG A 231 32.89 3.28 -15.56
CA ARG A 231 31.83 4.19 -16.06
C ARG A 231 30.45 3.84 -15.50
N TYR A 232 30.12 2.56 -15.48
CA TYR A 232 28.84 2.08 -14.93
C TYR A 232 28.71 2.41 -13.44
N ILE A 233 29.74 2.13 -12.63
CA ILE A 233 29.73 2.43 -11.20
C ILE A 233 29.61 3.93 -10.95
N ILE A 234 30.43 4.76 -11.63
CA ILE A 234 30.39 6.22 -11.48
C ILE A 234 28.98 6.77 -11.82
N ALA A 235 28.41 6.33 -12.94
CA ALA A 235 27.06 6.76 -13.34
C ALA A 235 25.99 6.35 -12.34
N SER A 236 26.07 5.12 -11.81
CA SER A 236 25.13 4.62 -10.79
C SER A 236 25.24 5.37 -9.48
N LEU A 237 26.48 5.65 -9.01
CA LEU A 237 26.71 6.44 -7.79
C LEU A 237 26.21 7.87 -7.94
N ILE A 238 26.43 8.51 -9.09
CA ILE A 238 25.92 9.86 -9.35
C ILE A 238 24.38 9.86 -9.36
N ALA A 239 23.74 8.91 -10.03
CA ALA A 239 22.26 8.81 -10.04
C ALA A 239 21.69 8.61 -8.62
N THR A 240 22.31 7.73 -7.84
CA THR A 240 21.94 7.51 -6.43
C THR A 240 22.18 8.77 -5.59
N GLY A 241 23.30 9.44 -5.79
CA GLY A 241 23.62 10.68 -5.09
C GLY A 241 22.61 11.80 -5.37
N ILE A 242 22.20 11.99 -6.63
CA ILE A 242 21.16 12.96 -7.00
C ILE A 242 19.83 12.64 -6.31
N SER A 243 19.53 11.38 -6.11
CA SER A 243 18.28 10.93 -5.48
C SER A 243 18.30 11.00 -3.95
N CYS A 244 19.44 11.34 -3.31
CA CYS A 244 19.59 11.33 -1.84
C CYS A 244 18.63 12.29 -1.12
N ILE A 245 18.17 13.35 -1.77
CA ILE A 245 17.14 14.25 -1.22
C ILE A 245 15.86 13.48 -0.84
N VAL A 246 15.50 12.45 -1.61
CA VAL A 246 14.36 11.58 -1.30
C VAL A 246 14.81 10.34 -0.54
N LEU A 247 15.89 9.70 -0.95
CA LEU A 247 16.30 8.41 -0.42
C LEU A 247 16.72 8.45 1.05
N LEU A 248 17.49 9.45 1.49
CA LEU A 248 17.98 9.46 2.89
C LEU A 248 16.86 9.62 3.92
N PRO A 249 15.91 10.60 3.78
CA PRO A 249 14.76 10.65 4.68
C PRO A 249 13.89 9.39 4.59
N THR A 250 13.72 8.81 3.39
CA THR A 250 12.93 7.60 3.19
C THR A 250 13.55 6.38 3.87
N ILE A 251 14.88 6.19 3.77
CA ILE A 251 15.60 5.12 4.48
C ILE A 251 15.39 5.26 5.99
N TYR A 252 15.49 6.49 6.51
CA TYR A 252 15.20 6.72 7.94
C TYR A 252 13.77 6.28 8.31
N THR A 253 12.76 6.66 7.51
CA THR A 253 11.37 6.25 7.72
C THR A 253 11.21 4.73 7.70
N LEU A 254 11.83 4.06 6.73
CA LEU A 254 11.77 2.60 6.62
C LEU A 254 12.38 1.89 7.84
N LEU A 255 13.49 2.39 8.35
CA LEU A 255 14.14 1.87 9.57
C LEU A 255 13.29 2.09 10.83
N GLN A 256 12.32 3.01 10.80
CA GLN A 256 11.39 3.29 11.90
C GLN A 256 9.98 2.73 11.65
N SER A 257 9.74 2.02 10.54
CA SER A 257 8.43 1.54 10.13
C SER A 257 8.20 0.07 10.52
N LYS A 258 7.09 -0.48 10.05
CA LYS A 258 6.69 -1.89 10.29
C LYS A 258 7.75 -2.94 9.91
N GLY A 259 8.76 -2.60 9.14
CA GLY A 259 9.90 -3.47 8.87
C GLY A 259 10.60 -3.99 10.13
N THR A 260 10.45 -3.31 11.26
CA THR A 260 10.95 -3.77 12.56
C THR A 260 10.17 -4.96 13.13
N TYR A 261 8.95 -5.21 12.68
CA TYR A 261 8.14 -6.37 13.09
C TYR A 261 8.44 -7.62 12.26
N THR A 262 8.99 -7.47 11.06
CA THR A 262 9.28 -8.62 10.21
C THR A 262 10.40 -9.44 10.82
N ASN A 263 10.11 -10.73 11.01
CA ASN A 263 11.07 -11.67 11.54
C ASN A 263 12.21 -11.85 10.53
N ASN A 264 13.41 -11.35 10.85
CA ASN A 264 14.58 -11.34 9.97
C ASN A 264 15.27 -12.71 9.87
N HIS A 265 14.62 -13.80 10.28
CA HIS A 265 15.15 -15.15 10.12
C HIS A 265 14.96 -15.60 8.67
N ILE A 266 15.98 -15.41 7.85
CA ILE A 266 16.06 -15.95 6.49
C ILE A 266 16.12 -17.46 6.61
N ARG A 267 15.15 -18.14 6.00
CA ARG A 267 15.07 -19.60 6.00
C ARG A 267 15.61 -20.15 4.68
N ASN A 268 16.52 -21.12 4.78
CA ASN A 268 17.07 -21.83 3.63
C ASN A 268 16.05 -22.86 3.10
N ARG A 269 15.01 -22.38 2.40
CA ARG A 269 13.94 -23.24 1.89
C ARG A 269 13.39 -22.74 0.56
N PHE A 270 12.80 -23.67 -0.19
CA PHE A 270 11.91 -23.32 -1.29
C PHE A 270 10.53 -22.94 -0.73
N GLU A 271 9.97 -21.84 -1.21
CA GLU A 271 8.64 -21.38 -0.86
C GLU A 271 7.56 -22.27 -1.47
N TYR A 272 7.85 -22.78 -2.66
CA TYR A 272 7.04 -23.76 -3.38
C TYR A 272 7.89 -24.58 -4.35
N ASN A 273 7.34 -25.70 -4.84
CA ASN A 273 8.01 -26.51 -5.84
C ASN A 273 8.20 -25.73 -7.14
N PRO A 274 9.45 -25.54 -7.64
CA PRO A 274 9.75 -24.76 -8.85
C PRO A 274 8.97 -25.19 -10.10
N LEU A 275 8.62 -26.45 -10.22
CA LEU A 275 7.85 -26.98 -11.36
C LEU A 275 6.44 -26.37 -11.43
N LYS A 276 5.89 -25.85 -10.32
CA LYS A 276 4.60 -25.14 -10.32
C LYS A 276 4.64 -23.86 -11.16
N LEU A 277 5.82 -23.28 -11.41
CA LEU A 277 5.98 -22.13 -12.30
C LEU A 277 5.57 -22.47 -13.74
N LEU A 278 5.64 -23.73 -14.16
CA LEU A 278 5.22 -24.14 -15.50
C LEU A 278 3.73 -23.87 -15.75
N ALA A 279 2.91 -23.88 -14.70
CA ALA A 279 1.50 -23.49 -14.79
C ALA A 279 1.32 -22.02 -15.18
N LYS A 280 2.31 -21.16 -14.87
CA LYS A 280 2.29 -19.73 -15.23
C LYS A 280 2.63 -19.46 -16.69
N LEU A 281 2.94 -20.48 -17.46
CA LEU A 281 3.09 -20.43 -18.92
C LEU A 281 1.74 -20.61 -19.65
N VAL A 282 0.65 -20.89 -18.94
CA VAL A 282 -0.71 -20.93 -19.49
C VAL A 282 -1.30 -19.52 -19.53
N PRO A 283 -1.91 -19.09 -20.66
CA PRO A 283 -2.54 -17.77 -20.75
C PRO A 283 -3.58 -17.52 -19.65
N GLY A 284 -3.55 -16.36 -19.02
CA GLY A 284 -4.52 -15.96 -18.01
C GLY A 284 -4.44 -16.74 -16.68
N SER A 285 -3.30 -17.38 -16.38
CA SER A 285 -3.05 -18.16 -15.15
C SER A 285 -2.96 -17.26 -13.90
N PHE A 286 -4.04 -16.55 -13.61
CA PHE A 286 -4.13 -15.61 -12.49
C PHE A 286 -5.59 -15.46 -12.02
N ASN A 287 -5.79 -15.36 -10.71
CA ASN A 287 -7.07 -15.02 -10.08
C ASN A 287 -6.81 -14.30 -8.74
N PHE A 288 -7.86 -13.90 -8.04
CA PHE A 288 -7.76 -13.21 -6.75
C PHE A 288 -6.90 -13.98 -5.73
N ASN A 289 -7.03 -15.30 -5.65
CA ASN A 289 -6.30 -16.13 -4.67
C ASN A 289 -4.78 -16.15 -4.91
N GLN A 290 -4.32 -15.72 -6.09
CA GLN A 290 -2.91 -15.58 -6.40
C GLN A 290 -2.28 -14.26 -5.88
N MET A 291 -3.09 -13.32 -5.42
CA MET A 291 -2.60 -12.04 -4.89
C MET A 291 -1.93 -12.19 -3.52
N PRO A 292 -2.51 -12.90 -2.51
CA PRO A 292 -1.86 -13.06 -1.22
C PRO A 292 -0.69 -14.05 -1.23
N SER A 293 -0.71 -15.10 -2.06
CA SER A 293 0.25 -16.22 -1.96
C SER A 293 0.42 -17.01 -3.27
N GLY A 294 0.51 -16.30 -4.41
CA GLY A 294 0.66 -16.95 -5.72
C GLY A 294 2.10 -17.16 -6.15
N GLN A 295 2.27 -17.72 -7.35
CA GLN A 295 3.53 -17.81 -8.07
C GLN A 295 3.75 -16.58 -8.94
N ALA A 296 5.00 -16.37 -9.37
CA ALA A 296 5.39 -15.27 -10.25
C ALA A 296 4.56 -15.19 -11.54
N ASN A 297 4.02 -14.01 -11.86
CA ASN A 297 3.28 -13.79 -13.11
C ASN A 297 4.26 -13.49 -14.25
N ILE A 298 4.65 -14.51 -15.01
CA ILE A 298 5.73 -14.48 -15.99
C ILE A 298 5.27 -14.64 -17.44
N TYR A 299 3.97 -14.71 -17.70
CA TYR A 299 3.46 -14.88 -19.06
C TYR A 299 3.70 -13.66 -19.94
N VAL A 300 4.28 -13.84 -21.10
CA VAL A 300 4.63 -12.77 -22.06
C VAL A 300 4.15 -13.04 -23.49
N GLY A 301 3.35 -14.10 -23.65
CA GLY A 301 2.93 -14.63 -24.92
C GLY A 301 3.86 -15.77 -25.42
N MET A 302 3.28 -16.76 -26.06
CA MET A 302 3.97 -18.00 -26.46
C MET A 302 5.14 -17.73 -27.43
N LEU A 303 4.97 -16.85 -28.39
CA LEU A 303 6.05 -16.48 -29.32
C LEU A 303 7.27 -15.89 -28.61
N MET A 304 7.04 -15.07 -27.56
CA MET A 304 8.13 -14.47 -26.77
C MET A 304 8.85 -15.52 -25.93
N MET A 305 8.12 -16.47 -25.35
CA MET A 305 8.69 -17.58 -24.59
C MET A 305 9.52 -18.49 -25.50
N PHE A 306 9.02 -18.81 -26.70
CA PHE A 306 9.79 -19.56 -27.69
C PHE A 306 11.03 -18.80 -28.16
N GLY A 307 10.94 -17.46 -28.27
CA GLY A 307 12.07 -16.59 -28.58
C GLY A 307 13.20 -16.70 -27.55
N LEU A 308 12.91 -16.80 -26.25
CA LEU A 308 13.89 -17.09 -25.21
C LEU A 308 14.54 -18.48 -25.42
N GLY A 309 13.72 -19.52 -25.63
CA GLY A 309 14.22 -20.87 -25.89
C GLY A 309 15.11 -20.93 -27.12
N LEU A 310 14.65 -20.32 -28.22
CA LEU A 310 15.41 -20.26 -29.47
C LEU A 310 16.71 -19.46 -29.33
N TYR A 311 16.75 -18.40 -28.51
CA TYR A 311 17.98 -17.66 -28.22
C TYR A 311 19.06 -18.57 -27.62
N VAL A 312 18.70 -19.44 -26.68
CA VAL A 312 19.62 -20.37 -26.04
C VAL A 312 20.05 -21.48 -27.03
N LEU A 313 19.13 -21.93 -27.90
CA LEU A 313 19.41 -22.99 -28.87
C LEU A 313 20.12 -22.50 -30.12
N ASN A 314 20.19 -21.21 -30.39
CA ASN A 314 20.77 -20.65 -31.62
C ASN A 314 22.29 -20.65 -31.59
N HIS A 315 22.89 -21.51 -32.37
CA HIS A 315 24.36 -21.68 -32.47
C HIS A 315 25.07 -20.48 -33.14
N HIS A 316 24.35 -19.61 -33.85
CA HIS A 316 24.92 -18.37 -34.39
C HIS A 316 25.18 -17.31 -33.32
N ILE A 317 24.59 -17.46 -32.10
CA ILE A 317 24.86 -16.59 -30.97
C ILE A 317 26.10 -17.11 -30.21
N ASN A 318 26.98 -16.20 -29.82
CA ASN A 318 28.19 -16.52 -29.07
C ASN A 318 27.89 -17.41 -27.85
N LEU A 319 28.61 -18.52 -27.72
CA LEU A 319 28.39 -19.51 -26.64
C LEU A 319 28.43 -18.85 -25.23
N ARG A 320 29.33 -17.90 -25.01
CA ARG A 320 29.42 -17.19 -23.71
C ARG A 320 28.12 -16.42 -23.39
N GLN A 321 27.51 -15.79 -24.39
CA GLN A 321 26.23 -15.09 -24.20
C GLN A 321 25.10 -16.09 -23.97
N ARG A 322 25.07 -17.23 -24.65
CA ARG A 322 24.05 -18.28 -24.43
C ARG A 322 24.14 -18.84 -23.01
N ILE A 323 25.37 -19.14 -22.53
CA ILE A 323 25.60 -19.62 -21.17
C ILE A 323 25.19 -18.58 -20.16
N LEU A 324 25.58 -17.31 -20.31
CA LEU A 324 25.16 -16.25 -19.40
C LEU A 324 23.63 -16.03 -19.39
N THR A 325 23.00 -16.13 -20.57
CA THR A 325 21.53 -16.07 -20.66
C THR A 325 20.88 -17.19 -19.88
N LEU A 326 21.39 -18.41 -20.00
CA LEU A 326 20.88 -19.57 -19.26
C LEU A 326 21.09 -19.39 -17.75
N LEU A 327 22.27 -18.94 -17.31
CA LEU A 327 22.56 -18.71 -15.89
C LEU A 327 21.69 -17.62 -15.29
N ILE A 328 21.49 -16.50 -15.99
CA ILE A 328 20.61 -15.40 -15.53
C ILE A 328 19.14 -15.88 -15.49
N THR A 329 18.70 -16.66 -16.49
CA THR A 329 17.35 -17.21 -16.50
C THR A 329 17.12 -18.18 -15.34
N ILE A 330 18.09 -19.06 -15.05
CA ILE A 330 18.07 -19.96 -13.89
C ILE A 330 18.06 -19.15 -12.59
N PHE A 331 18.88 -18.09 -12.49
CA PHE A 331 18.88 -17.20 -11.33
C PHE A 331 17.49 -16.59 -11.09
N PHE A 332 16.78 -16.14 -12.13
CA PHE A 332 15.39 -15.66 -11.98
C PHE A 332 14.45 -16.77 -11.51
N ILE A 333 14.52 -17.96 -12.11
CA ILE A 333 13.66 -19.08 -11.73
C ILE A 333 13.86 -19.45 -10.24
N LEU A 334 15.12 -19.50 -9.81
CA LEU A 334 15.44 -19.75 -8.40
C LEU A 334 14.97 -18.60 -7.50
N SER A 335 15.11 -17.33 -7.94
CA SER A 335 14.64 -16.18 -7.20
C SER A 335 13.12 -16.19 -6.97
N PHE A 336 12.33 -16.79 -7.86
CA PHE A 336 10.90 -16.90 -7.71
C PHE A 336 10.45 -17.89 -6.65
N CYS A 337 11.25 -18.83 -6.29
CA CYS A 337 10.84 -19.95 -5.43
C CYS A 337 11.76 -20.23 -4.24
N TYR A 338 12.91 -19.59 -4.14
CA TYR A 338 13.88 -19.78 -3.04
C TYR A 338 13.98 -18.53 -2.18
N GLU A 339 13.53 -18.63 -0.93
CA GLU A 339 13.30 -17.51 0.01
C GLU A 339 14.49 -16.52 0.11
N PRO A 340 15.78 -16.92 0.24
CA PRO A 340 16.88 -15.97 0.32
C PRO A 340 17.05 -15.11 -0.94
N LEU A 341 16.77 -15.66 -2.12
CA LEU A 341 16.86 -14.91 -3.39
C LEU A 341 15.63 -14.04 -3.60
N ASP A 342 14.42 -14.46 -3.20
CA ASP A 342 13.23 -13.62 -3.20
C ASP A 342 13.44 -12.39 -2.31
N LEU A 343 13.96 -12.58 -1.09
CA LEU A 343 14.26 -11.51 -0.16
C LEU A 343 15.32 -10.51 -0.68
N LEU A 344 16.29 -10.95 -1.48
CA LEU A 344 17.25 -10.06 -2.13
C LEU A 344 16.54 -9.00 -2.98
N TRP A 345 15.52 -9.38 -3.75
CA TRP A 345 14.75 -8.46 -4.57
C TRP A 345 13.84 -7.55 -3.76
N HIS A 346 13.47 -7.92 -2.54
CA HIS A 346 12.55 -7.23 -1.67
C HIS A 346 13.21 -6.46 -0.51
N ILE A 347 14.49 -6.08 -0.67
CA ILE A 347 15.26 -5.33 0.35
C ILE A 347 15.33 -6.10 1.68
N GLY A 348 15.40 -7.42 1.63
CA GLY A 348 15.48 -8.29 2.81
C GLY A 348 14.16 -8.47 3.59
N GLN A 349 13.02 -8.03 3.03
CA GLN A 349 11.71 -8.17 3.67
C GLN A 349 10.80 -9.11 2.89
N PHE A 350 10.13 -10.03 3.57
CA PHE A 350 9.17 -10.91 2.93
C PHE A 350 7.95 -10.12 2.42
N PRO A 351 7.58 -10.23 1.13
CA PRO A 351 6.43 -9.52 0.59
C PRO A 351 5.14 -10.13 1.11
N VAL A 352 4.44 -9.40 1.97
CA VAL A 352 3.06 -9.73 2.33
C VAL A 352 2.16 -9.29 1.18
N TRP A 353 1.44 -10.20 0.55
CA TRP A 353 0.70 -10.01 -0.70
C TRP A 353 1.60 -9.72 -1.92
N TYR A 354 1.11 -10.04 -3.09
CA TYR A 354 1.79 -9.84 -4.39
C TYR A 354 3.23 -10.37 -4.39
N PRO A 355 3.41 -11.70 -4.28
CA PRO A 355 4.74 -12.31 -4.28
C PRO A 355 5.46 -12.09 -5.61
N SER A 356 6.78 -12.22 -5.60
CA SER A 356 7.65 -12.11 -6.79
C SER A 356 7.41 -10.81 -7.59
N ARG A 357 7.32 -9.66 -6.90
CA ARG A 357 7.05 -8.34 -7.53
C ARG A 357 8.04 -7.99 -8.62
N PHE A 358 9.26 -8.53 -8.56
CA PHE A 358 10.32 -8.33 -9.55
C PHE A 358 10.14 -9.11 -10.86
N SER A 359 9.08 -9.92 -11.00
CA SER A 359 8.88 -10.72 -12.22
C SER A 359 8.62 -9.89 -13.49
N PHE A 360 8.34 -8.57 -13.37
CA PHE A 360 8.34 -7.65 -14.52
C PHE A 360 9.71 -7.59 -15.23
N ILE A 361 10.79 -7.75 -14.49
CA ILE A 361 12.15 -7.79 -15.03
C ILE A 361 12.36 -9.05 -15.86
N PHE A 362 11.88 -10.20 -15.39
CA PHE A 362 11.91 -11.44 -16.15
C PHE A 362 11.06 -11.33 -17.44
N CYS A 363 9.88 -10.70 -17.35
CA CYS A 363 9.07 -10.42 -18.55
C CYS A 363 9.84 -9.55 -19.56
N PHE A 364 10.46 -8.48 -19.09
CA PHE A 364 11.32 -7.63 -19.92
C PHE A 364 12.48 -8.42 -20.53
N TRP A 365 13.20 -9.21 -19.72
CA TRP A 365 14.32 -10.06 -20.13
C TRP A 365 13.93 -11.01 -21.24
N THR A 366 12.83 -11.73 -21.06
CA THR A 366 12.32 -12.71 -22.03
C THR A 366 11.97 -12.05 -23.36
N ILE A 367 11.24 -10.91 -23.32
CA ILE A 367 10.84 -10.21 -24.54
C ILE A 367 12.04 -9.56 -25.25
N LEU A 368 13.03 -9.04 -24.51
CA LEU A 368 14.27 -8.49 -25.07
C LEU A 368 15.05 -9.58 -25.82
N LEU A 369 15.21 -10.76 -25.23
CA LEU A 369 15.89 -11.89 -25.87
C LEU A 369 15.12 -12.42 -27.08
N ALA A 370 13.80 -12.49 -26.99
CA ALA A 370 12.93 -12.82 -28.13
C ALA A 370 13.10 -11.82 -29.26
N ALA A 371 13.13 -10.50 -28.96
CA ALA A 371 13.35 -9.46 -29.95
C ALA A 371 14.77 -9.54 -30.58
N THR A 372 15.75 -10.02 -29.83
CA THR A 372 17.11 -10.21 -30.32
C THR A 372 17.22 -11.45 -31.21
N CYS A 373 16.54 -12.54 -30.87
CA CYS A 373 16.57 -13.79 -31.61
C CYS A 373 15.67 -13.78 -32.86
N LEU A 374 14.39 -13.38 -32.67
CA LEU A 374 13.37 -13.41 -33.73
C LEU A 374 13.52 -12.21 -34.67
N GLN A 375 14.68 -12.03 -35.29
CA GLN A 375 14.91 -11.00 -36.30
C GLN A 375 14.24 -11.38 -37.63
N LYS A 376 14.16 -10.42 -38.57
CA LYS A 376 13.46 -10.59 -39.83
C LYS A 376 13.94 -11.79 -40.65
N ASP A 377 15.24 -12.05 -40.59
CA ASP A 377 15.88 -13.10 -41.42
C ASP A 377 16.16 -14.39 -40.62
N PHE A 378 15.72 -14.46 -39.35
CA PHE A 378 15.91 -15.63 -38.51
C PHE A 378 14.91 -16.74 -38.88
N GLN A 379 15.41 -17.93 -39.20
CA GLN A 379 14.61 -19.10 -39.47
C GLN A 379 15.07 -20.23 -38.53
N PRO A 380 14.22 -20.76 -37.65
CA PRO A 380 14.57 -21.89 -36.78
C PRO A 380 14.80 -23.15 -37.60
N GLU A 381 15.77 -23.94 -37.16
CA GLU A 381 16.03 -25.27 -37.74
C GLU A 381 14.96 -26.28 -37.29
N LYS A 382 14.76 -27.36 -38.07
CA LYS A 382 13.73 -28.37 -37.79
C LYS A 382 13.87 -29.01 -36.41
N TRP A 383 15.12 -29.29 -35.97
CA TRP A 383 15.37 -29.83 -34.64
C TRP A 383 15.01 -28.83 -33.49
N GLN A 384 15.22 -27.55 -33.70
CA GLN A 384 14.83 -26.52 -32.74
C GLN A 384 13.30 -26.46 -32.58
N LEU A 385 12.56 -26.49 -33.70
CA LEU A 385 11.10 -26.59 -33.71
C LEU A 385 10.59 -27.87 -33.05
N ALA A 386 11.21 -29.01 -33.35
CA ALA A 386 10.88 -30.28 -32.71
C ALA A 386 11.12 -30.24 -31.19
N THR A 387 12.23 -29.65 -30.76
CA THR A 387 12.55 -29.45 -29.34
C THR A 387 11.49 -28.56 -28.64
N LEU A 388 11.11 -27.45 -29.26
CA LEU A 388 10.06 -26.59 -28.73
C LEU A 388 8.72 -27.31 -28.62
N LEU A 389 8.34 -28.09 -29.61
CA LEU A 389 7.11 -28.88 -29.59
C LEU A 389 7.13 -29.93 -28.48
N ILE A 390 8.20 -30.68 -28.33
CA ILE A 390 8.34 -31.70 -27.28
C ILE A 390 8.25 -31.05 -25.88
N ILE A 391 9.00 -29.97 -25.65
CA ILE A 391 8.99 -29.26 -24.39
C ILE A 391 7.58 -28.71 -24.10
N THR A 392 6.91 -28.13 -25.10
CA THR A 392 5.56 -27.60 -24.95
C THR A 392 4.58 -28.69 -24.56
N LEU A 393 4.56 -29.80 -25.26
CA LEU A 393 3.70 -30.95 -24.95
C LEU A 393 3.98 -31.50 -23.55
N ALA A 394 5.26 -31.61 -23.16
CA ALA A 394 5.64 -32.06 -21.83
C ALA A 394 5.16 -31.09 -20.73
N ILE A 395 5.27 -29.77 -20.95
CA ILE A 395 4.76 -28.74 -20.01
C ILE A 395 3.24 -28.84 -19.88
N PHE A 396 2.49 -28.90 -20.99
CA PHE A 396 1.04 -28.97 -20.93
C PHE A 396 0.55 -30.31 -20.33
N ALA A 397 1.23 -31.42 -20.62
CA ALA A 397 0.96 -32.69 -19.98
C ALA A 397 1.20 -32.66 -18.47
N TYR A 398 2.27 -32.00 -18.01
CA TYR A 398 2.51 -31.79 -16.59
C TYR A 398 1.46 -30.87 -15.97
N VAL A 399 1.10 -29.75 -16.61
CA VAL A 399 0.07 -28.83 -16.11
C VAL A 399 -1.29 -29.52 -16.00
N GLU A 400 -1.59 -30.52 -16.83
CA GLU A 400 -2.82 -31.32 -16.71
C GLU A 400 -2.87 -32.12 -15.42
N THR A 401 -1.72 -32.53 -14.87
CA THR A 401 -1.65 -33.25 -13.58
C THR A 401 -1.82 -32.33 -12.36
N LEU A 402 -1.74 -31.00 -12.56
CA LEU A 402 -1.84 -30.04 -11.46
C LEU A 402 -3.29 -29.65 -11.17
N THR A 403 -3.67 -29.76 -9.90
CA THR A 403 -4.96 -29.22 -9.40
C THR A 403 -4.74 -27.81 -8.90
N VAL A 404 -5.01 -26.81 -9.74
CA VAL A 404 -4.85 -25.37 -9.41
C VAL A 404 -6.13 -24.62 -9.70
N SER A 405 -6.53 -23.70 -8.80
CA SER A 405 -7.80 -22.97 -8.89
C SER A 405 -7.80 -21.81 -9.91
N TYR A 406 -6.64 -21.43 -10.42
CA TYR A 406 -6.46 -20.26 -11.29
C TYR A 406 -6.30 -20.64 -12.79
N ILE A 407 -6.46 -21.90 -13.14
CA ILE A 407 -6.44 -22.39 -14.54
C ILE A 407 -7.58 -23.38 -14.70
N ASN A 408 -8.41 -23.17 -15.72
CA ASN A 408 -9.45 -24.09 -16.13
C ASN A 408 -9.05 -24.87 -17.43
N ASN A 409 -9.81 -25.89 -17.78
CA ASN A 409 -9.50 -26.72 -18.95
C ASN A 409 -9.55 -25.92 -20.27
N SER A 410 -10.44 -24.95 -20.40
CA SER A 410 -10.48 -24.07 -21.58
C SER A 410 -9.20 -23.27 -21.75
N GLN A 411 -8.63 -22.75 -20.67
CA GLN A 411 -7.34 -22.03 -20.69
C GLN A 411 -6.18 -22.93 -21.14
N LYS A 412 -6.15 -24.20 -20.68
CA LYS A 412 -5.14 -25.17 -21.08
C LYS A 412 -5.24 -25.47 -22.59
N LEU A 413 -6.45 -25.71 -23.10
CA LEU A 413 -6.69 -25.97 -24.52
C LEU A 413 -6.36 -24.78 -25.41
N ILE A 414 -6.80 -23.58 -25.03
CA ILE A 414 -6.50 -22.34 -25.76
C ILE A 414 -4.99 -22.11 -25.75
N GLY A 415 -4.33 -22.25 -24.60
CA GLY A 415 -2.88 -22.09 -24.47
C GLY A 415 -2.08 -23.07 -25.34
N LEU A 416 -2.47 -24.34 -25.36
CA LEU A 416 -1.87 -25.34 -26.24
C LEU A 416 -2.09 -25.00 -27.72
N GLY A 417 -3.31 -24.58 -28.09
CA GLY A 417 -3.65 -24.14 -29.44
C GLY A 417 -2.78 -22.95 -29.90
N ILE A 418 -2.64 -21.92 -29.07
CA ILE A 418 -1.79 -20.75 -29.34
C ILE A 418 -0.32 -21.19 -29.48
N ALA A 419 0.16 -22.09 -28.63
CA ALA A 419 1.52 -22.60 -28.71
C ALA A 419 1.79 -23.36 -30.03
N ILE A 420 0.87 -24.22 -30.45
CA ILE A 420 0.93 -24.94 -31.71
C ILE A 420 0.93 -23.97 -32.90
N ILE A 421 -0.01 -23.02 -32.93
CA ILE A 421 -0.09 -21.97 -33.95
C ILE A 421 1.24 -21.18 -34.02
N SER A 422 1.82 -20.86 -32.89
CA SER A 422 3.10 -20.15 -32.79
C SER A 422 4.27 -20.97 -33.36
N ILE A 423 4.30 -22.29 -33.12
CA ILE A 423 5.31 -23.20 -33.69
C ILE A 423 5.12 -23.35 -35.21
N ILE A 424 3.88 -23.50 -35.68
CA ILE A 424 3.57 -23.52 -37.11
C ILE A 424 4.01 -22.22 -37.78
N PHE A 425 3.71 -21.07 -37.18
CA PHE A 425 4.15 -19.75 -37.68
C PHE A 425 5.68 -19.69 -37.79
N LEU A 426 6.42 -20.16 -36.80
CA LEU A 426 7.90 -20.20 -36.81
C LEU A 426 8.47 -21.17 -37.88
N ALA A 427 7.72 -22.17 -38.29
CA ALA A 427 8.10 -23.09 -39.34
C ALA A 427 7.91 -22.52 -40.75
N ILE A 428 7.11 -21.48 -40.95
CA ILE A 428 6.85 -20.86 -42.25
C ILE A 428 8.11 -20.10 -42.72
N PRO A 429 8.61 -20.37 -43.94
CA PRO A 429 9.76 -19.67 -44.48
C PRO A 429 9.47 -18.18 -44.65
N HIS A 430 10.26 -17.33 -44.02
CA HIS A 430 10.09 -15.87 -44.04
C HIS A 430 10.25 -15.26 -45.44
N ALA A 431 11.03 -15.92 -46.30
CA ALA A 431 11.30 -15.45 -47.66
C ALA A 431 10.06 -15.50 -48.58
N ALA A 432 9.09 -16.37 -48.29
CA ALA A 432 7.92 -16.58 -49.15
C ALA A 432 6.99 -15.33 -49.19
N SER A 433 6.77 -14.66 -48.05
CA SER A 433 5.95 -13.42 -47.94
C SER A 433 6.33 -12.61 -46.71
N PRO A 434 7.35 -11.73 -46.77
CA PRO A 434 7.81 -10.99 -45.61
C PRO A 434 6.76 -10.10 -44.96
N ASN A 435 5.87 -9.50 -45.74
CA ASN A 435 4.80 -8.61 -45.22
C ASN A 435 3.73 -9.41 -44.47
N LEU A 436 3.35 -10.57 -44.97
CA LEU A 436 2.39 -11.47 -44.33
C LEU A 436 2.99 -12.02 -43.03
N ASN A 437 4.23 -12.44 -43.01
CA ASN A 437 4.90 -12.94 -41.79
C ASN A 437 4.98 -11.86 -40.71
N ASN A 438 5.28 -10.62 -41.09
CA ASN A 438 5.28 -9.50 -40.15
C ASN A 438 3.87 -9.23 -39.55
N LEU A 439 2.83 -9.32 -40.39
CA LEU A 439 1.44 -9.17 -39.96
C LEU A 439 1.02 -10.31 -39.04
N LEU A 440 1.31 -11.57 -39.42
CA LEU A 440 1.00 -12.75 -38.61
C LEU A 440 1.69 -12.71 -37.23
N LEU A 441 2.97 -12.30 -37.17
CA LEU A 441 3.66 -12.09 -35.90
C LEU A 441 2.89 -11.15 -34.97
N VAL A 442 2.41 -10.02 -35.51
CA VAL A 442 1.63 -9.04 -34.73
C VAL A 442 0.30 -9.64 -34.31
N LEU A 443 -0.44 -10.25 -35.24
CA LEU A 443 -1.78 -10.79 -34.97
C LEU A 443 -1.74 -11.90 -33.93
N ILE A 444 -0.83 -12.89 -34.08
CA ILE A 444 -0.69 -14.00 -33.11
C ILE A 444 -0.35 -13.44 -31.73
N THR A 445 0.61 -12.52 -31.65
CA THR A 445 1.02 -11.95 -30.36
C THR A 445 -0.11 -11.16 -29.73
N VAL A 446 -0.81 -10.30 -30.50
CA VAL A 446 -1.92 -9.47 -29.98
C VAL A 446 -3.07 -10.34 -29.50
N CYS A 447 -3.46 -11.36 -30.27
CA CYS A 447 -4.52 -12.30 -29.88
C CYS A 447 -4.14 -13.06 -28.61
N ASP A 448 -2.90 -13.54 -28.52
CA ASP A 448 -2.41 -14.29 -27.37
C ASP A 448 -2.46 -13.45 -26.07
N VAL A 449 -1.78 -12.28 -26.05
CA VAL A 449 -1.74 -11.46 -24.85
C VAL A 449 -3.10 -10.84 -24.50
N SER A 450 -3.97 -10.58 -25.49
CA SER A 450 -5.34 -10.12 -25.25
C SER A 450 -6.19 -11.21 -24.60
N THR A 451 -6.07 -12.45 -25.06
CA THR A 451 -6.74 -13.62 -24.47
C THR A 451 -6.29 -13.84 -23.04
N SER A 452 -4.97 -13.77 -22.80
CA SER A 452 -4.40 -13.88 -21.46
C SER A 452 -4.92 -12.78 -20.53
N THR A 453 -4.97 -11.53 -20.99
CA THR A 453 -5.49 -10.39 -20.23
C THR A 453 -6.97 -10.54 -19.90
N TYR A 454 -7.79 -10.86 -20.90
CA TYR A 454 -9.23 -11.08 -20.72
C TYR A 454 -9.50 -12.15 -19.66
N THR A 455 -8.83 -13.29 -19.77
CA THR A 455 -9.04 -14.42 -18.86
C THR A 455 -8.62 -14.11 -17.44
N ALA A 456 -7.45 -13.48 -17.27
CA ALA A 456 -6.93 -13.10 -15.95
C ALA A 456 -7.84 -12.10 -15.22
N LEU A 457 -8.26 -11.04 -15.91
CA LEU A 457 -9.01 -9.93 -15.28
C LEU A 457 -10.49 -10.23 -15.04
N ASN A 458 -11.09 -11.16 -15.79
CA ASN A 458 -12.48 -11.57 -15.55
C ASN A 458 -12.68 -12.33 -14.24
N GLN A 459 -11.60 -12.78 -13.60
CA GLN A 459 -11.61 -13.43 -12.29
C GLN A 459 -11.46 -12.44 -11.12
N ILE A 460 -11.53 -11.13 -11.38
CA ILE A 460 -11.38 -10.07 -10.37
C ILE A 460 -12.69 -9.32 -10.19
N SER A 461 -13.08 -9.10 -8.93
CA SER A 461 -14.22 -8.28 -8.53
C SER A 461 -13.81 -6.84 -8.25
N TYR A 462 -14.70 -5.89 -8.50
CA TYR A 462 -14.44 -4.47 -8.38
C TYR A 462 -15.57 -3.76 -7.62
N VAL A 463 -15.24 -2.65 -6.96
CA VAL A 463 -16.19 -1.77 -6.26
C VAL A 463 -16.97 -0.92 -7.27
N SER A 464 -18.25 -0.65 -6.99
CA SER A 464 -19.06 0.24 -7.80
C SER A 464 -18.55 1.70 -7.73
N GLN A 465 -18.50 2.36 -8.89
CA GLN A 465 -18.23 3.80 -8.97
C GLN A 465 -19.29 4.63 -8.24
N THR A 466 -20.55 4.20 -8.33
CA THR A 466 -21.67 4.91 -7.70
C THR A 466 -21.53 4.90 -6.19
N GLU A 467 -21.21 3.74 -5.59
CA GLU A 467 -21.00 3.62 -4.15
C GLU A 467 -19.81 4.46 -3.67
N PHE A 468 -18.68 4.39 -4.38
CA PHE A 468 -17.50 5.21 -4.10
C PHE A 468 -17.82 6.71 -4.15
N GLY A 469 -18.51 7.16 -5.20
CA GLY A 469 -18.88 8.57 -5.40
C GLY A 469 -19.85 9.09 -4.35
N GLN A 470 -20.87 8.30 -4.01
CA GLN A 470 -21.87 8.64 -2.98
C GLN A 470 -21.21 8.73 -1.60
N TYR A 471 -20.39 7.75 -1.22
CA TYR A 471 -19.63 7.77 0.03
C TYR A 471 -18.75 9.02 0.12
N THR A 472 -17.93 9.26 -0.90
CA THR A 472 -17.00 10.40 -0.97
C THR A 472 -17.74 11.73 -0.84
N THR A 473 -18.89 11.88 -1.51
CA THR A 473 -19.71 13.08 -1.44
C THR A 473 -20.29 13.28 -0.04
N ALA A 474 -20.84 12.23 0.57
CA ALA A 474 -21.43 12.30 1.92
C ALA A 474 -20.38 12.68 2.98
N LEU A 475 -19.22 12.03 2.94
CA LEU A 475 -18.12 12.28 3.87
C LEU A 475 -17.55 13.70 3.70
N ASN A 476 -17.35 14.17 2.46
CA ASN A 476 -16.86 15.53 2.19
C ASN A 476 -17.85 16.59 2.64
N ASN A 477 -19.16 16.40 2.44
CA ASN A 477 -20.20 17.31 2.90
C ASN A 477 -20.19 17.43 4.43
N ALA A 478 -20.11 16.31 5.14
CA ALA A 478 -20.04 16.29 6.60
C ALA A 478 -18.76 16.98 7.12
N THR A 479 -17.62 16.65 6.54
CA THR A 479 -16.32 17.26 6.90
C THR A 479 -16.31 18.77 6.64
N THR A 480 -16.86 19.23 5.52
CA THR A 480 -16.96 20.66 5.17
C THR A 480 -17.84 21.42 6.16
N LYS A 481 -18.98 20.85 6.58
CA LYS A 481 -19.83 21.48 7.60
C LYS A 481 -19.10 21.71 8.92
N ILE A 482 -18.27 20.74 9.35
CA ILE A 482 -17.47 20.88 10.57
C ILE A 482 -16.41 21.98 10.39
N LYS A 483 -15.65 21.94 9.28
CA LYS A 483 -14.59 22.92 8.98
C LYS A 483 -15.09 24.35 8.88
N ASN A 484 -16.30 24.55 8.36
CA ASN A 484 -16.92 25.88 8.26
C ASN A 484 -17.38 26.42 9.63
N SER A 485 -17.61 25.53 10.62
CA SER A 485 -18.07 25.90 11.95
C SER A 485 -16.96 26.02 12.99
N ASP A 486 -15.83 25.35 12.79
CA ASP A 486 -14.70 25.32 13.72
C ASP A 486 -13.36 25.32 12.95
N HIS A 487 -12.57 26.39 13.14
CA HIS A 487 -11.26 26.58 12.51
C HIS A 487 -10.09 26.17 13.42
N GLY A 488 -10.38 25.63 14.61
CA GLY A 488 -9.38 25.14 15.55
C GLY A 488 -8.74 23.80 15.13
N PHE A 489 -7.76 23.36 15.93
CA PHE A 489 -7.24 22.00 15.80
C PHE A 489 -8.16 21.03 16.59
N TYR A 490 -8.63 19.98 15.92
CA TYR A 490 -9.46 18.92 16.49
C TYR A 490 -9.33 17.65 15.66
N ARG A 491 -9.72 16.51 16.26
CA ARG A 491 -9.91 15.23 15.55
C ARG A 491 -11.38 14.89 15.43
N ILE A 492 -11.71 14.08 14.42
CA ILE A 492 -13.07 13.61 14.12
C ILE A 492 -13.07 12.08 14.20
N ALA A 493 -14.00 11.53 15.01
CA ALA A 493 -14.32 10.12 15.06
C ALA A 493 -15.56 9.82 14.21
N LYS A 494 -15.75 8.56 13.78
CA LYS A 494 -16.91 8.14 12.97
C LYS A 494 -17.39 6.74 13.34
N THR A 495 -18.67 6.44 13.05
CA THR A 495 -19.28 5.11 13.23
C THR A 495 -19.43 4.34 11.92
N PHE A 496 -18.91 4.86 10.83
CA PHE A 496 -18.96 4.25 9.49
C PHE A 496 -17.59 4.40 8.82
N MET A 497 -17.24 3.46 7.99
CA MET A 497 -15.92 3.43 7.38
C MET A 497 -15.95 2.70 6.04
N ARG A 498 -15.53 3.35 4.95
CA ARG A 498 -15.22 2.66 3.71
C ARG A 498 -13.82 2.08 3.80
N THR A 499 -12.87 2.90 4.26
CA THR A 499 -11.47 2.52 4.45
C THR A 499 -10.88 3.18 5.69
N LYS A 500 -9.76 2.66 6.18
CA LYS A 500 -9.00 3.28 7.26
C LYS A 500 -8.32 4.59 6.86
N ASP A 501 -8.27 4.91 5.56
CA ASP A 501 -7.68 6.14 5.03
C ASP A 501 -8.72 7.22 4.68
N ASP A 502 -9.97 7.06 5.13
CA ASP A 502 -11.02 8.09 5.03
C ASP A 502 -10.57 9.49 5.53
N PRO A 503 -9.77 9.63 6.62
CA PRO A 503 -9.23 10.92 7.01
C PRO A 503 -8.34 11.55 5.94
N MET A 504 -7.52 10.74 5.26
CA MET A 504 -6.70 11.18 4.14
C MET A 504 -7.55 11.51 2.91
N GLN A 505 -8.58 10.72 2.63
CA GLN A 505 -9.50 10.94 1.51
C GLN A 505 -10.19 12.31 1.60
N SER A 506 -10.76 12.64 2.76
CA SER A 506 -11.57 13.85 2.94
C SER A 506 -10.87 14.99 3.69
N GLY A 507 -9.61 14.79 4.08
CA GLY A 507 -8.74 15.81 4.65
C GLY A 507 -9.17 16.30 6.00
N PHE A 508 -9.41 15.42 6.95
CA PHE A 508 -9.63 15.76 8.35
C PHE A 508 -8.63 15.03 9.24
N ASN A 509 -8.37 15.54 10.44
CA ASN A 509 -7.55 14.86 11.41
C ASN A 509 -8.38 13.73 12.04
N GLY A 510 -7.92 12.52 11.95
CA GLY A 510 -8.63 11.32 12.44
C GLY A 510 -7.81 10.51 13.43
N GLY A 511 -8.13 9.22 13.52
CA GLY A 511 -7.40 8.21 14.29
C GLY A 511 -7.09 6.97 13.45
N ASP A 512 -7.54 6.95 12.20
CA ASP A 512 -7.47 5.80 11.30
C ASP A 512 -6.32 5.97 10.31
N HIS A 513 -5.65 4.86 9.95
CA HIS A 513 -4.69 4.80 8.85
C HIS A 513 -4.35 3.36 8.50
N PHE A 514 -4.14 3.11 7.20
CA PHE A 514 -3.57 1.86 6.68
C PHE A 514 -2.41 2.18 5.73
N GLY A 515 -1.18 1.74 6.06
CA GLY A 515 -0.03 2.03 5.22
C GLY A 515 1.26 1.31 5.62
N SER A 516 2.14 1.15 4.63
CA SER A 516 3.42 0.45 4.84
C SER A 516 4.43 1.26 5.65
N THR A 517 4.22 2.56 5.82
CA THR A 517 5.14 3.49 6.51
C THR A 517 4.64 3.92 7.88
N ILE A 518 3.75 3.14 8.50
CA ILE A 518 3.28 3.41 9.86
C ILE A 518 4.40 3.14 10.87
N VAL A 519 4.56 4.04 11.85
CA VAL A 519 5.54 3.86 12.93
C VAL A 519 4.98 2.90 13.96
N PRO A 520 5.70 1.83 14.37
CA PRO A 520 5.21 0.76 15.26
C PRO A 520 4.65 1.24 16.60
N SER A 521 5.18 2.30 17.18
CA SER A 521 4.69 2.83 18.44
C SER A 521 3.21 3.25 18.40
N LEU A 522 2.69 3.65 17.22
CA LEU A 522 1.30 4.06 17.09
C LEU A 522 0.33 2.86 17.16
N PRO A 523 0.48 1.78 16.36
CA PRO A 523 -0.35 0.59 16.54
C PRO A 523 -0.23 -0.03 17.93
N THR A 524 0.97 -0.06 18.52
CA THR A 524 1.18 -0.55 19.89
C THR A 524 0.38 0.25 20.90
N PHE A 525 0.42 1.60 20.83
CA PHE A 525 -0.37 2.46 21.72
C PHE A 525 -1.87 2.26 21.50
N MET A 526 -2.32 2.24 20.24
CA MET A 526 -3.75 2.08 19.92
C MET A 526 -4.28 0.74 20.43
N GLY A 527 -3.54 -0.35 20.27
CA GLY A 527 -3.88 -1.65 20.85
C GLY A 527 -3.91 -1.62 22.38
N ALA A 528 -2.90 -0.99 23.01
CA ALA A 528 -2.84 -0.87 24.47
C ALA A 528 -4.00 -0.08 25.09
N ILE A 529 -4.61 0.86 24.36
CA ILE A 529 -5.83 1.57 24.82
C ILE A 529 -7.13 0.91 24.33
N GLY A 530 -7.09 -0.30 23.80
CA GLY A 530 -8.27 -1.06 23.39
C GLY A 530 -8.85 -0.69 22.03
N GLN A 531 -8.05 -0.14 21.11
CA GLN A 531 -8.46 0.15 19.74
C GLN A 531 -7.97 -0.91 18.77
N PRO A 532 -8.71 -1.17 17.67
CA PRO A 532 -8.26 -2.07 16.62
C PRO A 532 -6.94 -1.60 16.01
N ALA A 533 -5.92 -2.47 16.04
CA ALA A 533 -4.60 -2.19 15.51
C ALA A 533 -3.92 -3.44 14.94
N GLY A 534 -2.95 -3.23 14.05
CA GLY A 534 -2.12 -4.27 13.47
C GLY A 534 -0.83 -3.70 12.88
N ASP A 535 0.03 -4.54 12.31
CA ASP A 535 1.35 -4.13 11.82
C ASP A 535 1.32 -2.99 10.80
N GLY A 536 0.26 -2.89 10.01
CA GLY A 536 0.13 -1.90 8.95
C GLY A 536 -1.05 -0.94 9.14
N PHE A 537 -1.80 -1.01 10.25
CA PHE A 537 -2.99 -0.18 10.41
C PHE A 537 -3.31 0.18 11.86
N VAL A 538 -4.07 1.24 12.00
CA VAL A 538 -4.80 1.64 13.22
C VAL A 538 -6.20 2.06 12.83
N SER A 539 -7.16 1.83 13.74
CA SER A 539 -8.56 2.26 13.58
C SER A 539 -9.09 2.82 14.89
N TYR A 540 -9.97 3.82 14.82
CA TYR A 540 -10.60 4.43 15.98
C TYR A 540 -12.11 4.30 15.89
N ASP A 541 -12.61 3.09 16.13
CA ASP A 541 -14.03 2.75 16.02
C ASP A 541 -14.75 2.65 17.37
N ASN A 542 -14.03 2.22 18.40
CA ASN A 542 -14.56 1.79 19.69
C ASN A 542 -13.99 2.60 20.88
N GLY A 543 -13.72 3.88 20.72
CA GLY A 543 -13.16 4.72 21.77
C GLY A 543 -14.02 4.73 23.05
N THR A 544 -13.43 5.22 24.14
CA THR A 544 -14.11 5.53 25.39
C THR A 544 -14.18 7.05 25.57
N GLN A 545 -14.97 7.55 26.50
CA GLN A 545 -14.94 8.97 26.86
C GLN A 545 -13.53 9.43 27.26
N VAL A 546 -12.76 8.54 27.89
CA VAL A 546 -11.36 8.79 28.31
C VAL A 546 -10.45 8.97 27.09
N THR A 547 -10.52 8.05 26.13
CA THR A 547 -9.68 8.12 24.91
C THR A 547 -10.12 9.24 23.97
N ASP A 548 -11.42 9.52 23.84
CA ASP A 548 -11.92 10.66 23.07
C ASP A 548 -11.35 11.98 23.62
N SER A 549 -11.38 12.13 24.96
CA SER A 549 -10.86 13.31 25.63
C SER A 549 -9.36 13.45 25.47
N LEU A 550 -8.60 12.39 25.76
CA LEU A 550 -7.13 12.37 25.64
C LEU A 550 -6.67 12.75 24.23
N LEU A 551 -7.24 12.10 23.23
CA LEU A 551 -6.80 12.22 21.82
C LEU A 551 -7.44 13.43 21.11
N GLY A 552 -8.34 14.16 21.75
CA GLY A 552 -8.95 15.38 21.23
C GLY A 552 -9.97 15.13 20.11
N PHE A 553 -10.75 14.04 20.19
CA PHE A 553 -11.87 13.78 19.30
C PHE A 553 -13.04 14.67 19.67
N ARG A 554 -13.02 15.90 19.12
CA ARG A 554 -14.02 16.94 19.39
C ARG A 554 -15.31 16.76 18.61
N TYR A 555 -15.26 16.12 17.48
CA TYR A 555 -16.42 15.86 16.64
C TYR A 555 -16.58 14.36 16.39
N THR A 556 -17.84 13.95 16.28
CA THR A 556 -18.23 12.59 15.90
C THR A 556 -19.20 12.66 14.73
N MET A 557 -18.94 11.86 13.71
CA MET A 557 -19.86 11.61 12.60
C MET A 557 -20.48 10.23 12.76
N ALA A 558 -21.80 10.17 12.90
CA ALA A 558 -22.53 8.92 13.10
C ALA A 558 -23.65 8.77 12.09
N VAL A 559 -23.92 7.54 11.62
CA VAL A 559 -25.11 7.24 10.82
C VAL A 559 -26.34 7.38 11.72
N ILE A 560 -27.31 8.20 11.30
CA ILE A 560 -28.51 8.52 12.10
C ILE A 560 -29.45 7.32 12.16
N ASP A 561 -29.79 6.79 11.01
CA ASP A 561 -30.68 5.64 10.88
C ASP A 561 -29.95 4.48 10.19
N PRO A 562 -29.42 3.53 10.99
CA PRO A 562 -28.73 2.35 10.45
C PRO A 562 -29.66 1.44 9.64
N ASN A 563 -30.99 1.48 9.88
CA ASN A 563 -31.98 0.66 9.15
C ASN A 563 -32.37 1.30 7.82
N ARG A 564 -32.16 2.60 7.67
CA ARG A 564 -32.32 3.26 6.39
C ARG A 564 -31.12 2.89 5.53
N SER A 565 -31.25 1.78 4.83
CA SER A 565 -30.17 1.20 4.03
C SER A 565 -29.63 2.24 3.05
N THR A 566 -28.58 2.90 3.45
CA THR A 566 -27.68 3.60 2.56
C THR A 566 -26.51 2.64 2.38
N PRO A 567 -26.50 1.79 1.34
CA PRO A 567 -25.45 0.77 1.12
C PRO A 567 -24.05 1.39 0.99
N PHE A 568 -23.97 2.70 0.82
CA PHE A 568 -22.75 3.45 0.70
C PHE A 568 -22.16 3.98 2.03
N LEU A 569 -22.81 3.80 3.19
CA LEU A 569 -22.28 4.15 4.52
C LEU A 569 -22.14 2.90 5.40
N PRO A 570 -21.12 2.06 5.15
CA PRO A 570 -20.95 0.84 5.93
C PRO A 570 -20.60 1.17 7.39
N LEU A 571 -21.38 0.63 8.32
CA LEU A 571 -21.18 0.81 9.75
C LEU A 571 -19.88 0.13 10.19
N SER A 572 -19.07 0.84 10.99
CA SER A 572 -17.84 0.32 11.60
C SER A 572 -17.93 0.25 13.14
N GLY A 573 -18.83 0.99 13.75
CA GLY A 573 -19.01 1.01 15.19
C GLY A 573 -20.40 1.45 15.64
N TYR A 574 -20.70 1.18 16.91
CA TYR A 574 -21.86 1.71 17.61
C TYR A 574 -21.45 2.06 19.04
N ARG A 575 -21.74 3.30 19.45
CA ARG A 575 -21.40 3.80 20.79
C ARG A 575 -22.56 4.54 21.42
N PRO A 576 -23.23 3.97 22.45
CA PRO A 576 -24.30 4.61 23.19
C PRO A 576 -23.91 5.97 23.81
N ASP A 577 -22.67 6.15 24.28
CA ASP A 577 -22.17 7.36 24.93
C ASP A 577 -22.07 8.58 23.98
N TRP A 578 -22.07 8.39 22.67
CA TRP A 578 -22.11 9.49 21.71
C TRP A 578 -23.45 10.21 21.66
N ASN A 579 -24.54 9.57 22.12
CA ASN A 579 -25.88 10.19 22.13
C ASN A 579 -25.99 11.40 23.04
N THR A 580 -25.07 11.58 24.01
CA THR A 580 -25.02 12.74 24.91
C THR A 580 -24.24 13.92 24.36
N GLN A 581 -23.49 13.73 23.29
CA GLN A 581 -22.77 14.80 22.62
C GLN A 581 -23.76 15.79 21.97
N VAL A 582 -23.39 17.08 21.89
CA VAL A 582 -24.25 18.15 21.38
C VAL A 582 -24.44 18.01 19.88
N PRO A 583 -25.68 17.86 19.37
CA PRO A 583 -25.96 17.85 17.95
C PRO A 583 -25.53 19.17 17.29
N VAL A 584 -24.86 19.10 16.14
CA VAL A 584 -24.37 20.27 15.37
C VAL A 584 -25.08 20.37 14.03
N ALA A 585 -25.15 19.29 13.27
CA ALA A 585 -25.75 19.28 11.93
C ALA A 585 -26.10 17.85 11.49
N VAL A 586 -26.89 17.78 10.43
CA VAL A 586 -27.22 16.55 9.70
C VAL A 586 -26.96 16.77 8.22
N THR A 587 -26.38 15.76 7.55
CA THR A 587 -26.19 15.77 6.09
C THR A 587 -26.03 14.35 5.58
N ASN A 588 -26.70 13.98 4.49
CA ASN A 588 -26.57 12.65 3.82
C ASN A 588 -26.68 11.45 4.79
N ASN A 589 -27.64 11.49 5.72
CA ASN A 589 -27.83 10.49 6.80
C ASN A 589 -26.65 10.43 7.82
N ILE A 590 -25.77 11.42 7.82
CA ILE A 590 -24.69 11.57 8.80
C ILE A 590 -25.08 12.65 9.81
N GLY A 591 -25.21 12.29 11.07
CA GLY A 591 -25.35 13.19 12.20
C GLY A 591 -23.96 13.62 12.70
N ILE A 592 -23.76 14.93 12.81
CA ILE A 592 -22.54 15.53 13.35
C ILE A 592 -22.83 15.96 14.78
N ARG A 593 -21.99 15.51 15.71
CA ARG A 593 -22.08 15.84 17.14
C ARG A 593 -20.78 16.42 17.64
N LYS A 594 -20.84 17.28 18.65
CA LYS A 594 -19.68 17.93 19.28
C LYS A 594 -19.49 17.40 20.70
N ASN A 595 -18.33 16.87 20.99
CA ASN A 595 -17.86 16.51 22.31
C ASN A 595 -17.22 17.74 22.96
N LYS A 596 -17.75 18.16 24.14
CA LYS A 596 -17.20 19.28 24.92
C LYS A 596 -16.06 18.86 25.85
N ASP A 597 -15.99 17.57 26.15
CA ASP A 597 -15.08 16.99 27.13
C ASP A 597 -13.80 16.48 26.45
N THR A 598 -13.06 17.40 25.82
CA THR A 598 -11.84 17.07 25.07
C THR A 598 -10.66 17.92 25.54
N LEU A 599 -9.46 17.31 25.45
CA LEU A 599 -8.20 18.02 25.65
C LEU A 599 -7.71 18.58 24.28
N PRO A 600 -6.97 19.71 24.28
CA PRO A 600 -6.33 20.21 23.07
C PRO A 600 -5.17 19.33 22.67
N ILE A 601 -4.58 19.55 21.47
CA ILE A 601 -3.44 18.78 20.94
C ILE A 601 -2.22 18.79 21.88
N ALA A 602 -2.11 19.83 22.71
CA ALA A 602 -1.06 19.93 23.75
C ALA A 602 -1.61 20.63 24.99
N PHE A 603 -1.21 20.16 26.16
CA PHE A 603 -1.68 20.64 27.46
C PHE A 603 -0.63 20.39 28.56
N GLY A 604 -0.71 21.16 29.64
CA GLY A 604 0.13 20.94 30.82
C GLY A 604 -0.26 19.70 31.60
N ALA A 605 0.74 18.88 31.98
CA ALA A 605 0.54 17.63 32.70
C ALA A 605 1.63 17.39 33.74
N ASN A 606 1.43 16.43 34.65
CA ASN A 606 2.43 16.02 35.63
C ASN A 606 3.57 15.21 34.98
N SER A 607 4.78 15.35 35.52
CA SER A 607 5.97 14.71 34.96
C SER A 607 5.98 13.17 35.11
N ARG A 608 5.12 12.59 35.95
CA ARG A 608 4.98 11.11 36.10
C ARG A 608 4.71 10.40 34.78
N ILE A 609 3.98 11.06 33.89
CA ILE A 609 3.64 10.53 32.57
C ILE A 609 4.85 10.15 31.70
N LEU A 610 6.05 10.72 31.98
CA LEU A 610 7.27 10.41 31.24
C LEU A 610 7.84 9.02 31.55
N SER A 611 7.46 8.44 32.70
CA SER A 611 7.91 7.11 33.15
C SER A 611 6.91 5.99 32.84
N LEU A 612 5.69 6.34 32.39
CA LEU A 612 4.67 5.33 32.10
C LEU A 612 5.06 4.51 30.84
N SER A 613 5.05 3.19 30.97
CA SER A 613 5.32 2.23 29.91
C SER A 613 4.04 1.49 29.45
N HIS A 614 4.16 0.67 28.38
CA HIS A 614 3.02 -0.06 27.79
C HIS A 614 2.83 -1.48 28.40
N ASP A 615 3.30 -1.75 29.58
CA ASP A 615 3.43 -3.12 30.09
C ASP A 615 2.12 -3.75 30.62
N THR A 616 0.97 -3.14 30.37
CA THR A 616 -0.33 -3.65 30.81
C THR A 616 -1.11 -4.33 29.67
N TYR A 617 -1.61 -5.53 29.92
CA TYR A 617 -2.50 -6.27 29.01
C TYR A 617 -3.98 -5.87 29.16
N ASP A 618 -4.31 -5.02 30.13
CA ASP A 618 -5.65 -4.50 30.37
C ASP A 618 -5.78 -3.07 29.83
N PRO A 619 -6.47 -2.88 28.68
CA PRO A 619 -6.60 -1.56 28.06
C PRO A 619 -7.39 -0.55 28.91
N VAL A 620 -8.28 -1.02 29.80
CA VAL A 620 -9.08 -0.16 30.66
C VAL A 620 -8.24 0.35 31.83
N ALA A 621 -7.46 -0.54 32.46
CA ALA A 621 -6.51 -0.16 33.50
C ALA A 621 -5.48 0.85 32.94
N TYR A 622 -4.95 0.59 31.74
CA TYR A 622 -3.97 1.47 31.10
C TYR A 622 -4.53 2.87 30.80
N GLN A 623 -5.76 2.97 30.33
CA GLN A 623 -6.44 4.26 30.17
C GLN A 623 -6.55 5.03 31.50
N SER A 624 -6.85 4.32 32.60
CA SER A 624 -6.91 4.89 33.92
C SER A 624 -5.53 5.40 34.39
N GLU A 625 -4.49 4.60 34.25
CA GLU A 625 -3.11 4.95 34.60
C GLU A 625 -2.62 6.19 33.86
N ILE A 626 -2.91 6.29 32.54
CA ILE A 626 -2.57 7.46 31.74
C ILE A 626 -3.16 8.73 32.37
N PHE A 627 -4.45 8.74 32.72
CA PHE A 627 -5.09 9.94 33.29
C PHE A 627 -4.61 10.22 34.71
N GLN A 628 -4.43 9.18 35.54
CA GLN A 628 -3.87 9.31 36.90
C GLN A 628 -2.47 9.96 36.87
N ASP A 629 -1.60 9.52 35.96
CA ASP A 629 -0.25 10.08 35.85
C ASP A 629 -0.25 11.49 35.25
N LEU A 630 -1.10 11.75 34.26
CA LEU A 630 -1.25 13.11 33.70
C LEU A 630 -1.76 14.13 34.71
N ALA A 631 -2.80 13.75 35.47
CA ALA A 631 -3.49 14.64 36.42
C ALA A 631 -2.87 14.58 37.83
N ASN A 632 -1.94 13.67 38.11
CA ASN A 632 -1.45 13.32 39.45
C ASN A 632 -2.59 12.97 40.41
N SER A 633 -3.52 12.13 39.96
CA SER A 633 -4.70 11.67 40.69
C SER A 633 -4.51 10.24 41.20
N PRO A 634 -4.96 9.93 42.45
CA PRO A 634 -4.86 8.57 42.97
C PRO A 634 -6.08 7.71 42.65
N GLN A 635 -7.16 8.30 42.06
CA GLN A 635 -8.42 7.59 41.87
C GLN A 635 -8.46 6.85 40.52
N PRO A 636 -8.80 5.55 40.50
CA PRO A 636 -9.01 4.83 39.26
C PRO A 636 -10.28 5.36 38.53
N LEU A 637 -10.19 5.44 37.21
CA LEU A 637 -11.30 5.91 36.37
C LEU A 637 -12.34 4.83 36.09
N PHE A 638 -11.97 3.57 36.22
CA PHE A 638 -12.87 2.46 35.90
C PHE A 638 -12.99 1.50 37.07
N GLU A 639 -14.19 0.95 37.22
CA GLU A 639 -14.55 -0.01 38.25
C GLU A 639 -15.09 -1.28 37.59
N ILE A 640 -14.55 -2.44 37.92
CA ILE A 640 -15.03 -3.71 37.41
C ILE A 640 -16.46 -3.99 37.90
N GLN A 641 -17.28 -4.54 37.02
CA GLN A 641 -18.68 -4.87 37.30
C GLN A 641 -18.93 -6.36 37.03
N ASN A 642 -19.93 -6.91 37.69
CA ASN A 642 -20.35 -8.30 37.49
C ASN A 642 -21.56 -8.36 36.56
N PHE A 643 -21.70 -9.47 35.86
CA PHE A 643 -22.95 -9.82 35.15
C PHE A 643 -23.96 -10.36 36.15
N ASN A 644 -25.22 -9.94 36.01
CA ASN A 644 -26.30 -10.43 36.86
C ASN A 644 -26.72 -11.87 36.52
N GLN A 645 -26.68 -12.21 35.22
CA GLN A 645 -27.07 -13.51 34.71
C GLN A 645 -26.24 -13.85 33.48
N VAL A 646 -25.97 -15.16 33.31
CA VAL A 646 -25.34 -15.71 32.11
C VAL A 646 -26.20 -16.88 31.61
N ASP A 647 -26.63 -16.78 30.35
CA ASP A 647 -27.44 -17.83 29.72
C ASP A 647 -26.67 -18.51 28.60
N PHE A 648 -26.77 -19.82 28.54
CA PHE A 648 -26.08 -20.66 27.56
C PHE A 648 -27.12 -21.37 26.70
N GLN A 649 -26.97 -21.29 25.39
CA GLN A 649 -27.81 -22.01 24.44
C GLN A 649 -26.93 -22.81 23.48
N ASN A 650 -27.15 -24.13 23.46
CA ASN A 650 -26.38 -25.08 22.65
C ASN A 650 -24.84 -25.03 22.91
N VAL A 651 -24.46 -24.69 24.13
CA VAL A 651 -23.09 -24.76 24.67
C VAL A 651 -23.14 -25.16 26.12
N GLN A 652 -22.10 -25.86 26.61
CA GLN A 652 -22.03 -26.26 28.02
C GLN A 652 -21.94 -25.04 28.93
N SER A 653 -22.64 -25.09 30.06
CA SER A 653 -22.55 -24.05 31.08
C SER A 653 -21.19 -24.03 31.74
N ALA A 654 -20.68 -22.82 32.02
CA ALA A 654 -19.42 -22.62 32.72
C ALA A 654 -19.56 -21.67 33.89
N LYS A 655 -18.81 -21.88 34.96
CA LYS A 655 -18.78 -20.99 36.12
C LYS A 655 -18.02 -19.68 35.83
N GLN A 656 -17.02 -19.78 34.99
CA GLN A 656 -16.19 -18.65 34.58
C GLN A 656 -16.34 -18.41 33.07
N ILE A 657 -16.49 -17.15 32.63
CA ILE A 657 -16.68 -16.80 31.26
C ILE A 657 -15.33 -16.54 30.59
N THR A 658 -14.58 -15.60 31.17
CA THR A 658 -13.24 -15.23 30.67
C THR A 658 -12.27 -16.41 30.78
N GLY A 659 -11.58 -16.72 29.69
CA GLY A 659 -10.63 -17.82 29.59
C GLY A 659 -11.24 -19.18 29.24
N THR A 660 -12.58 -19.28 29.18
CA THR A 660 -13.30 -20.51 28.84
C THR A 660 -13.43 -20.67 27.31
N VAL A 661 -13.23 -21.91 26.85
CA VAL A 661 -13.55 -22.31 25.47
C VAL A 661 -14.93 -22.96 25.47
N PHE A 662 -15.89 -22.31 24.83
CA PHE A 662 -17.25 -22.83 24.63
C PHE A 662 -17.31 -23.64 23.35
N GLN A 663 -17.83 -24.85 23.44
CA GLN A 663 -18.02 -25.74 22.29
C GLN A 663 -19.51 -25.95 22.03
N LYS A 664 -19.92 -25.98 20.75
CA LYS A 664 -21.29 -26.31 20.39
C LYS A 664 -21.59 -27.75 20.74
N GLU A 665 -22.68 -27.99 21.48
CA GLU A 665 -23.19 -29.35 21.77
C GLU A 665 -23.73 -30.01 20.48
N GLN A 666 -24.52 -29.25 19.69
CA GLN A 666 -25.02 -29.67 18.38
C GLN A 666 -24.37 -28.78 17.31
N LYS A 667 -23.47 -29.33 16.50
CA LYS A 667 -22.68 -28.58 15.49
C LYS A 667 -23.54 -27.86 14.46
N SER A 668 -24.70 -28.43 14.07
CA SER A 668 -25.61 -27.88 13.05
C SER A 668 -26.53 -26.78 13.57
N ALA A 669 -26.70 -26.64 14.89
CA ALA A 669 -27.57 -25.65 15.50
C ALA A 669 -26.86 -24.36 15.84
N GLY A 670 -27.59 -23.25 15.90
CA GLY A 670 -27.13 -21.97 16.41
C GLY A 670 -26.76 -22.11 17.89
N ALA A 671 -25.68 -21.39 18.31
CA ALA A 671 -25.24 -21.40 19.69
C ALA A 671 -25.00 -19.98 20.17
N THR A 672 -25.38 -19.69 21.40
CA THR A 672 -25.22 -18.36 22.00
C THR A 672 -24.74 -18.42 23.45
N VAL A 673 -23.92 -17.41 23.83
CA VAL A 673 -23.61 -17.07 25.22
C VAL A 673 -24.16 -15.68 25.46
N LYS A 674 -25.12 -15.53 26.40
CA LYS A 674 -25.74 -14.24 26.74
C LYS A 674 -25.25 -13.78 28.11
N LEU A 675 -24.78 -12.54 28.18
CA LEU A 675 -24.35 -11.87 29.39
C LEU A 675 -25.32 -10.75 29.69
N GLU A 676 -25.94 -10.79 30.89
CA GLU A 676 -26.93 -9.81 31.29
C GLU A 676 -26.42 -9.00 32.48
N PHE A 677 -26.64 -7.71 32.42
CA PHE A 677 -26.41 -6.82 33.58
C PHE A 677 -27.39 -5.66 33.63
N THR A 678 -27.57 -5.10 34.79
CA THR A 678 -28.41 -3.92 35.00
C THR A 678 -27.55 -2.80 35.52
N PRO A 679 -27.32 -1.71 34.77
CA PRO A 679 -26.54 -0.55 35.19
C PRO A 679 -27.09 0.03 36.50
N ASN A 680 -26.24 0.24 37.49
CA ASN A 680 -26.58 0.88 38.78
C ASN A 680 -26.48 2.42 38.73
N SER A 681 -25.91 2.97 37.67
CA SER A 681 -25.73 4.39 37.40
C SER A 681 -26.02 4.77 35.95
N ASN A 682 -26.07 6.06 35.67
CA ASN A 682 -26.15 6.59 34.29
C ASN A 682 -24.77 6.74 33.62
N ASP A 683 -23.70 6.29 34.26
CA ASP A 683 -22.36 6.33 33.71
C ASP A 683 -22.23 5.43 32.48
N SER A 684 -21.13 5.55 31.76
CA SER A 684 -20.82 4.63 30.63
C SER A 684 -20.30 3.29 31.14
N TYR A 685 -20.77 2.23 30.53
CA TYR A 685 -20.31 0.86 30.76
C TYR A 685 -19.59 0.35 29.53
N TYR A 686 -18.44 -0.28 29.76
CA TYR A 686 -17.54 -0.77 28.71
C TYR A 686 -17.29 -2.26 28.89
N LEU A 687 -17.31 -2.98 27.77
CA LEU A 687 -16.97 -4.38 27.68
C LEU A 687 -15.59 -4.51 27.03
N THR A 688 -14.72 -5.29 27.66
CA THR A 688 -13.49 -5.76 26.99
C THR A 688 -13.75 -7.07 26.25
N VAL A 689 -13.07 -7.29 25.13
CA VAL A 689 -13.17 -8.53 24.36
C VAL A 689 -11.82 -8.82 23.71
N GLY A 690 -11.32 -10.04 23.91
CA GLY A 690 -10.05 -10.47 23.35
C GLY A 690 -10.07 -10.68 21.83
N PRO A 691 -8.91 -10.76 21.19
CA PRO A 691 -8.77 -10.75 19.74
C PRO A 691 -9.43 -11.95 19.03
N ASN A 692 -9.46 -13.12 19.66
CA ASN A 692 -9.99 -14.34 19.04
C ASN A 692 -11.50 -14.34 18.86
N VAL A 693 -12.23 -13.57 19.69
CA VAL A 693 -13.70 -13.53 19.64
C VAL A 693 -14.24 -13.03 18.29
N LYS A 694 -13.51 -12.15 17.61
CA LYS A 694 -13.90 -11.56 16.32
C LYS A 694 -14.21 -12.61 15.24
N ASP A 695 -13.37 -13.61 15.12
CA ASP A 695 -13.48 -14.59 14.06
C ASP A 695 -14.52 -15.67 14.42
N ASP A 696 -14.65 -15.99 15.70
CA ASP A 696 -15.48 -17.10 16.21
C ASP A 696 -16.90 -16.69 16.59
N ALA A 697 -17.16 -15.40 16.83
CA ALA A 697 -18.49 -14.93 17.21
C ALA A 697 -18.88 -13.59 16.54
N SER A 698 -20.18 -13.35 16.44
CA SER A 698 -20.75 -12.02 16.27
C SER A 698 -21.41 -11.57 17.57
N ILE A 699 -21.30 -10.25 17.85
CA ILE A 699 -21.79 -9.68 19.11
C ILE A 699 -23.00 -8.79 18.83
N THR A 700 -24.05 -8.96 19.65
CA THR A 700 -25.18 -8.02 19.70
C THR A 700 -25.34 -7.47 21.11
N VAL A 701 -25.74 -6.20 21.20
CA VAL A 701 -26.13 -5.56 22.46
C VAL A 701 -27.57 -5.07 22.34
N ASN A 702 -28.46 -5.57 23.17
CA ASN A 702 -29.90 -5.32 23.09
C ASN A 702 -30.46 -5.52 21.66
N ASN A 703 -30.06 -6.62 21.03
CA ASN A 703 -30.40 -7.02 19.65
C ASN A 703 -29.85 -6.08 18.55
N ARG A 704 -29.03 -5.10 18.87
CA ARG A 704 -28.31 -4.32 17.88
C ARG A 704 -26.96 -4.96 17.59
N HIS A 705 -26.66 -5.17 16.32
CA HIS A 705 -25.41 -5.76 15.91
C HIS A 705 -24.24 -4.79 16.17
N PHE A 706 -23.22 -5.27 16.89
CA PHE A 706 -21.93 -4.60 16.99
C PHE A 706 -21.10 -4.96 15.78
N SER A 707 -20.66 -3.95 15.06
CA SER A 707 -19.88 -4.13 13.86
C SER A 707 -18.54 -4.81 14.14
N GLN A 708 -17.97 -5.37 13.09
CA GLN A 708 -16.73 -6.09 13.13
C GLN A 708 -15.58 -5.13 13.45
N TYR A 709 -14.89 -5.37 14.55
CA TYR A 709 -13.60 -4.78 14.86
C TYR A 709 -12.48 -5.67 14.32
N GLN A 710 -11.48 -5.04 13.72
CA GLN A 710 -10.39 -5.75 13.07
C GLN A 710 -9.15 -5.74 13.99
N THR A 711 -9.12 -6.61 15.00
CA THR A 711 -7.92 -6.86 15.78
C THR A 711 -7.59 -8.35 15.78
N TYR A 712 -6.33 -8.70 15.85
CA TYR A 712 -5.86 -10.08 15.95
C TYR A 712 -4.75 -10.25 17.00
N ARG A 713 -4.47 -9.20 17.78
CA ARG A 713 -3.45 -9.24 18.87
C ARG A 713 -3.93 -8.66 20.17
N ASP A 714 -4.78 -7.64 20.11
CA ASP A 714 -5.07 -6.81 21.27
C ASP A 714 -6.51 -6.98 21.74
N THR A 715 -6.72 -6.84 23.05
CA THR A 715 -8.05 -6.73 23.64
C THR A 715 -8.66 -5.39 23.27
N ILE A 716 -9.89 -5.37 22.76
CA ILE A 716 -10.62 -4.14 22.44
C ILE A 716 -11.58 -3.74 23.56
N VAL A 717 -11.94 -2.46 23.60
CA VAL A 717 -12.93 -1.89 24.53
C VAL A 717 -14.12 -1.38 23.74
N MET A 718 -15.34 -1.79 24.15
CA MET A 718 -16.59 -1.40 23.49
C MET A 718 -17.55 -0.76 24.51
N ASN A 719 -18.15 0.38 24.17
CA ASN A 719 -19.20 0.95 25.00
C ASN A 719 -20.51 0.19 24.79
N VAL A 720 -21.04 -0.42 25.85
CA VAL A 720 -22.23 -1.29 25.80
C VAL A 720 -23.48 -0.65 26.41
N ALA A 721 -23.31 0.35 27.30
CA ALA A 721 -24.44 1.07 27.89
C ALA A 721 -24.03 2.49 28.30
N HIS A 722 -24.98 3.42 28.25
CA HIS A 722 -24.89 4.80 28.77
C HIS A 722 -26.29 5.35 28.99
N HIS A 723 -26.52 6.06 30.13
CA HIS A 723 -27.83 6.56 30.55
C HIS A 723 -28.92 5.50 30.63
N GLN A 724 -28.57 4.28 31.08
CA GLN A 724 -29.50 3.14 31.17
C GLN A 724 -29.61 2.60 32.59
N LYS A 725 -29.53 3.47 33.63
CA LYS A 725 -29.72 3.08 35.01
C LYS A 725 -31.03 2.31 35.22
N GLY A 726 -30.96 1.12 35.82
CA GLY A 726 -32.11 0.28 36.09
C GLY A 726 -32.68 -0.46 34.88
N GLN A 727 -32.14 -0.28 33.68
CA GLN A 727 -32.57 -0.98 32.46
C GLN A 727 -31.70 -2.21 32.23
N LYS A 728 -32.32 -3.31 31.88
CA LYS A 728 -31.60 -4.55 31.54
C LYS A 728 -30.83 -4.36 30.24
N VAL A 729 -29.54 -4.71 30.26
CA VAL A 729 -28.66 -4.77 29.07
C VAL A 729 -28.24 -6.20 28.82
N VAL A 730 -28.46 -6.67 27.60
CA VAL A 730 -28.16 -8.04 27.17
C VAL A 730 -27.11 -8.03 26.08
N ILE A 731 -25.94 -8.64 26.33
CA ILE A 731 -24.87 -8.82 25.37
C ILE A 731 -24.91 -10.27 24.93
N THR A 732 -25.06 -10.52 23.63
CA THR A 732 -25.15 -11.89 23.09
C THR A 732 -24.00 -12.14 22.13
N PHE A 733 -23.23 -13.19 22.41
CA PHE A 733 -22.21 -13.75 21.51
C PHE A 733 -22.86 -14.89 20.72
N HIS A 734 -22.95 -14.73 19.41
CA HIS A 734 -23.46 -15.75 18.49
C HIS A 734 -22.27 -16.49 17.87
N LEU A 735 -22.10 -17.78 18.18
CA LEU A 735 -20.99 -18.58 17.69
C LEU A 735 -21.11 -18.83 16.18
N LYS A 736 -20.10 -18.42 15.44
CA LYS A 736 -19.96 -18.67 14.00
C LYS A 736 -19.42 -20.08 13.72
N HIS A 737 -18.46 -20.51 14.54
CA HIS A 737 -17.76 -21.78 14.42
C HIS A 737 -18.15 -22.76 15.53
N ALA A 738 -17.57 -23.97 15.52
CA ALA A 738 -17.85 -25.00 16.52
C ALA A 738 -17.36 -24.61 17.94
N GLU A 739 -16.37 -23.73 18.01
CA GLU A 739 -15.74 -23.31 19.25
C GLU A 739 -15.67 -21.79 19.34
N LEU A 740 -15.67 -21.26 20.57
CA LEU A 740 -15.47 -19.86 20.90
C LEU A 740 -14.61 -19.77 22.17
N TRP A 741 -13.42 -19.22 22.04
CA TRP A 741 -12.61 -18.86 23.21
C TRP A 741 -12.97 -17.46 23.70
N MET A 742 -13.64 -17.38 24.82
CA MET A 742 -14.03 -16.12 25.50
C MET A 742 -12.82 -15.52 26.21
N GLN A 743 -11.95 -14.89 25.46
CA GLN A 743 -10.72 -14.29 26.00
C GLN A 743 -10.98 -12.84 26.45
N ASN A 744 -10.50 -12.49 27.66
CA ASN A 744 -10.50 -11.12 28.20
C ASN A 744 -11.87 -10.42 28.16
N VAL A 745 -12.94 -11.14 28.51
CA VAL A 745 -14.29 -10.58 28.58
C VAL A 745 -14.57 -10.10 30.00
N SER A 746 -14.61 -8.78 30.18
CA SER A 746 -14.88 -8.12 31.47
C SER A 746 -15.71 -6.88 31.29
N LEU A 747 -16.56 -6.57 32.27
CA LEU A 747 -17.42 -5.40 32.28
C LEU A 747 -16.87 -4.34 33.23
N TYR A 748 -16.81 -3.09 32.77
CA TYR A 748 -16.32 -1.95 33.54
C TYR A 748 -17.32 -0.79 33.53
N ARG A 749 -17.44 -0.06 34.62
CA ARG A 749 -18.15 1.19 34.74
C ARG A 749 -17.15 2.36 34.79
N LEU A 750 -17.35 3.41 34.02
CA LEU A 750 -16.59 4.65 34.16
C LEU A 750 -17.04 5.39 35.40
N ASN A 751 -16.13 5.74 36.30
CA ASN A 751 -16.39 6.66 37.36
C ASN A 751 -16.41 8.10 36.82
N GLN A 752 -17.59 8.56 36.47
CA GLN A 752 -17.78 9.85 35.80
C GLN A 752 -17.27 11.03 36.64
N GLN A 753 -17.34 10.93 37.98
CA GLN A 753 -16.89 12.01 38.87
C GLN A 753 -15.36 12.11 38.86
N ALA A 754 -14.66 10.99 39.00
CA ALA A 754 -13.20 10.94 38.93
C ALA A 754 -12.70 11.43 37.57
N PHE A 755 -13.30 10.94 36.49
CA PHE A 755 -12.95 11.35 35.13
C PHE A 755 -13.14 12.87 34.91
N ASN A 756 -14.27 13.42 35.33
CA ASN A 756 -14.54 14.85 35.20
C ASN A 756 -13.59 15.73 36.04
N HIS A 757 -13.17 15.23 37.21
CA HIS A 757 -12.19 15.90 38.07
C HIS A 757 -10.83 15.99 37.38
N ASP A 758 -10.33 14.85 36.86
CA ASP A 758 -9.02 14.76 36.22
C ASP A 758 -9.00 15.53 34.89
N LEU A 759 -10.07 15.43 34.11
CA LEU A 759 -10.21 16.18 32.88
C LEU A 759 -10.17 17.70 33.11
N LYS A 760 -10.94 18.22 34.11
CA LYS A 760 -10.91 19.63 34.48
C LYS A 760 -9.52 20.08 34.93
N THR A 761 -8.78 19.20 35.62
CA THR A 761 -7.41 19.47 36.03
C THR A 761 -6.47 19.64 34.83
N LEU A 762 -6.57 18.77 33.81
CA LEU A 762 -5.77 18.85 32.59
C LEU A 762 -6.20 20.04 31.69
N GLN A 763 -7.48 20.40 31.67
CA GLN A 763 -8.01 21.54 30.91
C GLN A 763 -7.57 22.91 31.45
N ARG A 764 -6.93 22.99 32.64
CA ARG A 764 -6.44 24.28 33.22
C ARG A 764 -5.27 24.89 32.44
N SER A 765 -4.52 24.09 31.71
CA SER A 765 -3.29 24.50 31.01
C SER A 765 -3.29 24.10 29.53
N PRO A 766 -4.26 24.56 28.71
CA PRO A 766 -4.27 24.25 27.27
C PRO A 766 -3.21 25.05 26.53
N LEU A 767 -2.56 24.45 25.52
CA LEU A 767 -1.80 25.20 24.52
C LEU A 767 -2.81 25.91 23.61
N LYS A 768 -2.95 27.24 23.79
CA LYS A 768 -3.78 28.08 22.91
C LYS A 768 -3.01 28.39 21.64
N LEU A 769 -3.35 27.69 20.55
CA LEU A 769 -2.69 27.84 19.26
C LEU A 769 -2.99 29.20 18.64
N SER A 770 -1.94 29.92 18.24
CA SER A 770 -2.01 31.13 17.42
C SER A 770 -1.75 30.83 15.93
N HIS A 771 -1.08 29.72 15.64
CA HIS A 771 -0.85 29.22 14.30
C HIS A 771 -0.81 27.68 14.31
N ALA A 772 -1.49 27.07 13.36
CA ALA A 772 -1.48 25.62 13.15
C ALA A 772 -1.38 25.31 11.65
N SER A 773 -0.32 24.61 11.28
CA SER A 773 -0.17 23.99 9.96
C SER A 773 0.29 22.55 10.16
N ALA A 774 0.37 21.79 9.07
CA ALA A 774 0.86 20.42 9.13
C ALA A 774 2.26 20.28 9.74
N THR A 775 3.14 21.24 9.50
CA THR A 775 4.54 21.21 9.96
C THR A 775 4.87 22.18 11.08
N THR A 776 3.94 23.07 11.47
CA THR A 776 4.25 24.09 12.46
C THR A 776 3.06 24.36 13.37
N LEU A 777 3.26 24.23 14.67
CA LEU A 777 2.30 24.59 15.69
C LEU A 777 2.92 25.66 16.59
N LYS A 778 2.24 26.82 16.75
CA LYS A 778 2.69 27.90 17.64
C LYS A 778 1.55 28.29 18.57
N GLY A 779 1.87 28.53 19.82
CA GLY A 779 0.85 28.93 20.79
C GLY A 779 1.42 29.36 22.14
N LYS A 780 0.52 29.77 23.04
CA LYS A 780 0.85 30.12 24.42
C LYS A 780 0.21 29.11 25.37
N VAL A 781 0.93 28.74 26.41
CA VAL A 781 0.48 27.86 27.49
C VAL A 781 0.83 28.48 28.84
N ASN A 782 -0.07 28.31 29.83
CA ASN A 782 0.20 28.67 31.21
C ASN A 782 0.28 27.44 32.10
N ILE A 783 1.49 27.03 32.43
CA ILE A 783 1.80 25.81 33.20
C ILE A 783 1.63 26.09 34.69
N LYS A 784 0.89 25.22 35.37
CA LYS A 784 0.65 25.31 36.81
C LYS A 784 1.80 24.70 37.62
N LYS A 785 1.88 25.01 38.95
CA LYS A 785 2.97 24.56 39.82
C LYS A 785 3.05 23.03 39.99
N ASP A 786 1.92 22.34 39.84
CA ASP A 786 1.76 20.90 39.93
C ASP A 786 2.06 20.19 38.59
N GLN A 787 2.40 20.94 37.55
CA GLN A 787 2.70 20.46 36.20
C GLN A 787 4.19 20.70 35.86
N GLY A 788 4.79 19.78 35.16
CA GLY A 788 6.21 19.87 34.74
C GLY A 788 6.47 19.50 33.30
N VAL A 789 5.41 19.16 32.58
CA VAL A 789 5.47 18.68 31.20
C VAL A 789 4.37 19.31 30.37
N LEU A 790 4.72 19.76 29.16
CA LEU A 790 3.77 20.00 28.10
C LEU A 790 3.60 18.67 27.34
N MET A 791 2.49 17.98 27.61
CA MET A 791 2.11 16.76 26.93
C MET A 791 1.46 17.09 25.59
N THR A 792 1.75 16.32 24.55
CA THR A 792 1.06 16.41 23.27
C THR A 792 0.47 15.05 22.89
N THR A 793 -0.49 15.03 22.00
CA THR A 793 -1.00 13.82 21.35
C THR A 793 -0.48 13.69 19.90
N ILE A 794 0.72 14.20 19.67
CA ILE A 794 1.46 14.09 18.41
C ILE A 794 2.41 12.89 18.55
N PRO A 795 2.37 11.91 17.66
CA PRO A 795 3.35 10.82 17.68
C PRO A 795 4.79 11.36 17.60
N TYR A 796 5.65 10.82 18.46
CA TYR A 796 7.05 11.25 18.51
C TYR A 796 7.79 10.85 17.24
N ASP A 797 8.45 11.85 16.65
CA ASP A 797 9.41 11.66 15.55
C ASP A 797 10.62 12.61 15.78
N ARG A 798 11.83 12.16 15.41
CA ARG A 798 13.04 12.97 15.53
C ARG A 798 13.03 14.23 14.66
N GLY A 799 12.14 14.28 13.67
CA GLY A 799 11.92 15.46 12.84
C GLY A 799 11.24 16.62 13.55
N TRP A 800 10.61 16.39 14.72
CA TRP A 800 10.05 17.45 15.52
C TRP A 800 11.12 18.22 16.29
N HIS A 801 11.14 19.54 16.12
CA HIS A 801 12.00 20.48 16.84
C HIS A 801 11.13 21.44 17.65
N ALA A 802 11.45 21.62 18.93
CA ALA A 802 10.69 22.45 19.84
C ALA A 802 11.49 23.68 20.29
N LYS A 803 10.80 24.80 20.46
CA LYS A 803 11.32 26.00 21.14
C LYS A 803 10.31 26.45 22.21
N ILE A 804 10.82 26.80 23.38
CA ILE A 804 10.08 27.46 24.45
C ILE A 804 10.72 28.83 24.67
N ASP A 805 9.93 29.89 24.56
CA ASP A 805 10.36 31.31 24.66
C ASP A 805 11.56 31.63 23.76
N GLY A 806 11.57 31.06 22.54
CA GLY A 806 12.63 31.22 21.55
C GLY A 806 13.83 30.27 21.70
N HIS A 807 13.99 29.62 22.84
CA HIS A 807 15.11 28.70 23.12
C HIS A 807 14.79 27.27 22.71
N PRO A 808 15.73 26.56 22.07
CA PRO A 808 15.53 25.17 21.67
C PRO A 808 15.43 24.25 22.91
N VAL A 809 14.47 23.33 22.89
CA VAL A 809 14.21 22.35 23.95
C VAL A 809 14.18 20.94 23.37
N LYS A 810 14.76 19.97 24.11
CA LYS A 810 14.76 18.58 23.70
C LYS A 810 13.36 17.96 23.75
N CYS A 811 12.91 17.42 22.63
CA CYS A 811 11.73 16.60 22.55
C CYS A 811 11.96 15.25 23.26
N GLN A 812 11.00 14.80 24.05
CA GLN A 812 11.00 13.52 24.76
C GLN A 812 9.80 12.68 24.36
N LYS A 813 9.85 11.39 24.62
CA LYS A 813 8.71 10.49 24.50
C LYS A 813 7.95 10.44 25.82
N ALA A 814 6.64 10.58 25.78
CA ALA A 814 5.73 10.21 26.84
C ALA A 814 4.86 9.04 26.37
N ILE A 815 4.49 8.15 27.29
CA ILE A 815 3.65 6.98 27.00
C ILE A 815 4.26 6.16 25.84
N SER A 816 5.57 6.11 25.75
CA SER A 816 6.37 5.46 24.68
C SER A 816 6.01 5.89 23.24
N THR A 817 5.02 6.78 23.05
CA THR A 817 4.45 7.10 21.73
C THR A 817 4.42 8.59 21.42
N PHE A 818 4.09 9.46 22.39
CA PHE A 818 3.82 10.85 22.10
C PHE A 818 4.98 11.79 22.40
N LEU A 819 4.97 12.92 21.71
CA LEU A 819 5.90 14.01 21.93
C LEU A 819 5.55 14.75 23.22
N ALA A 820 6.54 14.98 24.08
CA ALA A 820 6.43 15.77 25.30
C ALA A 820 7.64 16.71 25.49
N LEU A 821 7.44 17.82 26.18
CA LEU A 821 8.47 18.79 26.50
C LEU A 821 8.51 19.03 28.01
N LYS A 822 9.69 18.96 28.63
CA LYS A 822 9.87 19.49 29.99
C LYS A 822 9.72 21.00 29.98
N ILE A 823 8.90 21.54 30.86
CA ILE A 823 8.57 22.95 30.90
C ILE A 823 8.38 23.38 32.38
N LYS A 824 8.84 24.57 32.72
CA LYS A 824 8.68 25.13 34.08
C LYS A 824 7.29 25.72 34.25
N PRO A 825 6.81 25.88 35.50
CA PRO A 825 5.60 26.66 35.77
C PRO A 825 5.73 28.11 35.25
N GLY A 826 4.63 28.66 34.73
CA GLY A 826 4.59 30.00 34.16
C GLY A 826 3.91 30.07 32.80
N THR A 827 3.88 31.24 32.20
CA THR A 827 3.34 31.46 30.85
C THR A 827 4.47 31.43 29.84
N HIS A 828 4.34 30.51 28.86
CA HIS A 828 5.36 30.27 27.87
C HIS A 828 4.81 30.34 26.43
N GLN A 829 5.67 30.81 25.51
CA GLN A 829 5.41 30.69 24.08
C GLN A 829 6.09 29.42 23.54
N VAL A 830 5.31 28.52 22.96
CA VAL A 830 5.78 27.26 22.43
C VAL A 830 5.71 27.26 20.91
N THR A 831 6.76 26.78 20.27
CA THR A 831 6.81 26.53 18.82
C THR A 831 7.29 25.10 18.59
N LEU A 832 6.49 24.33 17.88
CA LEU A 832 6.86 23.01 17.35
C LEU A 832 6.99 23.14 15.83
N HIS A 833 8.10 22.63 15.27
CA HIS A 833 8.33 22.62 13.83
C HIS A 833 8.87 21.27 13.38
N TYR A 834 8.25 20.70 12.35
CA TYR A 834 8.64 19.40 11.77
C TYR A 834 9.47 19.58 10.51
N ARG A 835 10.56 18.83 10.44
CA ARG A 835 11.40 18.68 9.25
C ARG A 835 11.85 17.22 9.15
N PRO A 836 11.70 16.56 7.97
CA PRO A 836 12.16 15.18 7.82
C PRO A 836 13.63 15.01 8.20
N PRO A 837 13.96 14.01 9.01
CA PRO A 837 15.36 13.71 9.35
C PRO A 837 16.18 13.44 8.08
N TYR A 838 17.45 13.88 8.10
CA TYR A 838 18.40 13.77 6.99
C TYR A 838 18.04 14.53 5.69
N LEU A 839 16.96 15.30 5.64
CA LEU A 839 16.56 16.04 4.44
C LEU A 839 17.66 17.02 3.97
N ILE A 840 18.27 17.81 4.90
CA ILE A 840 19.34 18.75 4.57
C ILE A 840 20.58 18.00 4.04
N THR A 841 20.96 16.91 4.71
CA THR A 841 22.09 16.07 4.26
C THR A 841 21.82 15.53 2.85
N GLY A 842 20.61 15.05 2.61
CA GLY A 842 20.18 14.60 1.29
C GLY A 842 20.27 15.71 0.24
N MET A 843 19.79 16.91 0.56
CA MET A 843 19.87 18.07 -0.35
C MET A 843 21.32 18.42 -0.71
N ILE A 844 22.25 18.41 0.25
CA ILE A 844 23.66 18.71 0.01
C ILE A 844 24.28 17.66 -0.92
N ILE A 845 24.06 16.37 -0.63
CA ILE A 845 24.61 15.28 -1.46
C ILE A 845 24.00 15.34 -2.87
N SER A 846 22.68 15.59 -2.99
CA SER A 846 22.03 15.73 -4.29
C SER A 846 22.60 16.90 -5.10
N ALA A 847 22.83 18.04 -4.49
CA ALA A 847 23.42 19.21 -5.16
C ALA A 847 24.86 18.92 -5.64
N LEU A 848 25.69 18.32 -4.81
CA LEU A 848 27.06 17.94 -5.17
C LEU A 848 27.07 16.90 -6.30
N SER A 849 26.17 15.92 -6.27
CA SER A 849 26.05 14.90 -7.31
C SER A 849 25.53 15.47 -8.63
N LEU A 850 24.64 16.47 -8.60
CA LEU A 850 24.20 17.21 -9.79
C LEU A 850 25.38 17.99 -10.43
N LEU A 851 26.20 18.63 -9.63
CA LEU A 851 27.43 19.29 -10.11
C LEU A 851 28.39 18.28 -10.73
N ALA A 852 28.62 17.13 -10.07
CA ALA A 852 29.47 16.07 -10.60
C ALA A 852 28.93 15.52 -11.94
N ALA A 853 27.60 15.30 -12.05
CA ALA A 853 26.94 14.90 -13.30
C ALA A 853 27.16 15.92 -14.42
N PHE A 854 26.98 17.22 -14.12
CA PHE A 854 27.18 18.29 -15.08
C PHE A 854 28.62 18.31 -15.61
N PHE A 855 29.62 18.24 -14.73
CA PHE A 855 31.03 18.19 -15.14
C PHE A 855 31.34 16.93 -15.95
N LEU A 856 30.92 15.75 -15.48
CA LEU A 856 31.14 14.49 -16.17
C LEU A 856 30.58 14.52 -17.61
N ILE A 857 29.35 15.01 -17.77
CA ILE A 857 28.70 15.10 -19.09
C ILE A 857 29.42 16.13 -19.97
N LYS A 858 29.76 17.31 -19.45
CA LYS A 858 30.44 18.38 -20.19
C LYS A 858 31.85 17.98 -20.65
N PHE A 859 32.65 17.37 -19.78
CA PHE A 859 33.99 16.88 -20.13
C PHE A 859 33.93 15.77 -21.18
N ASN A 860 32.95 14.86 -21.05
CA ASN A 860 32.82 13.77 -22.02
C ASN A 860 32.44 14.26 -23.44
N VAL A 861 31.62 15.34 -23.54
CA VAL A 861 31.27 15.97 -24.83
C VAL A 861 32.46 16.65 -25.49
N ARG A 862 33.48 17.15 -24.71
CA ARG A 862 34.69 17.79 -25.26
C ARG A 862 35.73 16.81 -25.77
N HIS A 863 35.69 15.55 -25.35
CA HIS A 863 36.65 14.50 -25.73
C HIS A 863 36.08 13.47 -26.72
N GLN A 864 34.86 13.64 -27.19
CA GLN A 864 34.25 12.97 -28.36
C GLN A 864 34.29 13.88 -29.59
#